data_576bb34f5acedcad1497b83ed3f4643e
#
_entry.id   576bb34f5acedcad1497b83ed3f4643e
#
_cell.length_a   1.000
_cell.length_b   1.000
_cell.length_c   1.000
_cell.angle_alpha   90.00
_cell.angle_beta   90.00
_cell.angle_gamma   90.00
#
_symmetry.space_group_name_H-M   'P 1'
#
loop_
_entity.id
_entity.type
_entity.pdbx_description
1 polymer ?
#
loop_
_entity_poly.entity_id
_entity_poly.type
_entity_poly.pdbx_seq_one_letter_code
_entity_poly.pdbx_strand_id
1 'polypeptide(L)'
;MKKIEIDTFLKFRFLSNPHFSPDGTKIAFTVSVPDRETNGYLSDLYLYDLGKKTVSRVTCAGDAKVWSWTAENTLIFTAARTAALKKEKENGTSFFYEISPSGGEASCRASVPASVTGIRLLPDGRYLLTIRHDNYKDTRKKSYEVFDELPFWGNGQGYTNAKRNRYAVYDMGSDKLTYVADEWTDCSQHSVLGNLLLYKAYPWKQSVMGIRPGVYLYNLSTGETKTLIAPDSMRTGVVSLLDEKTALIAATDDSYKDTTKYCDFYHMDLADGSMKLIHPYESSIGGSSVGSDSRFGAGQTFKAVDGAFYYISTVEDFSHLYKISRGGTVSGPLTAGSSCDSFDLAGGHIASMEFHGLHIAELFVDGEQVTHMNDWLTDEYDVQTPESFTFTASDGYEIHGWVLKPAGFEEGKSYPGILNIHGGPRTVYSDVYYHEMQMWANRGYFVFFCNPRGSDGRGTDFGNINGIYGTVDYQNLMDFTDEVLKRYPMIDPEHLGVAGGSYGGFMTNWIIGHTDRFHAAASQRSISNWVSFEHNSDIGHTFILNNQGANTRTDVELLWKQSPLQFAPNCKTPTLFIHSDEDYRCYMAEGLAMFSAIKRNGCPSKLCLFHEENHELSRGGKPENRIDRMTEIIDWMDEYLK
;
A
#
# COMPACT_ATOMS: atom_id res chain seq x y z
N MET A 1 11.77 -29.49 -9.81
CA MET A 1 11.09 -28.54 -8.92
C MET A 1 9.59 -28.64 -9.16
N LYS A 2 8.77 -28.30 -8.16
CA LYS A 2 7.31 -28.23 -8.29
C LYS A 2 6.93 -27.00 -9.11
N LYS A 3 5.84 -27.07 -9.86
CA LYS A 3 5.30 -25.88 -10.53
C LYS A 3 4.63 -24.95 -9.52
N ILE A 4 4.68 -23.64 -9.78
CA ILE A 4 3.89 -22.66 -9.06
C ILE A 4 2.46 -22.71 -9.61
N GLU A 5 1.51 -23.05 -8.75
CA GLU A 5 0.08 -23.10 -9.05
C GLU A 5 -0.64 -21.90 -8.44
N ILE A 6 -1.86 -21.64 -8.88
CA ILE A 6 -2.68 -20.51 -8.44
C ILE A 6 -2.78 -20.44 -6.91
N ASP A 7 -2.95 -21.58 -6.24
CA ASP A 7 -3.15 -21.69 -4.80
C ASP A 7 -1.85 -21.81 -3.98
N THR A 8 -0.68 -21.76 -4.61
CA THR A 8 0.62 -21.88 -3.92
C THR A 8 0.79 -20.81 -2.84
N PHE A 9 0.23 -19.59 -3.05
CA PHE A 9 0.30 -18.50 -2.07
C PHE A 9 -0.41 -18.81 -0.74
N LEU A 10 -1.27 -19.81 -0.67
CA LEU A 10 -1.91 -20.22 0.59
C LEU A 10 -0.90 -20.75 1.63
N LYS A 11 0.30 -21.12 1.18
CA LYS A 11 1.40 -21.55 2.07
C LYS A 11 2.25 -20.39 2.58
N PHE A 12 2.10 -19.18 2.04
CA PHE A 12 2.93 -18.05 2.41
C PHE A 12 2.74 -17.67 3.86
N ARG A 13 3.84 -17.21 4.45
CA ARG A 13 3.89 -16.56 5.75
C ARG A 13 4.21 -15.11 5.50
N PHE A 14 3.25 -14.23 5.75
CA PHE A 14 3.43 -12.80 5.58
C PHE A 14 3.91 -12.19 6.89
N LEU A 15 5.18 -11.79 6.93
CA LEU A 15 5.79 -11.16 8.08
C LEU A 15 5.61 -9.65 7.99
N SER A 16 5.30 -9.00 9.12
CA SER A 16 5.09 -7.56 9.17
C SER A 16 5.28 -6.98 10.57
N ASN A 17 5.42 -5.65 10.64
CA ASN A 17 5.35 -4.87 11.88
C ASN A 17 6.39 -5.29 12.94
N PRO A 18 7.71 -5.26 12.66
CA PRO A 18 8.73 -5.59 13.64
C PRO A 18 8.83 -4.47 14.69
N HIS A 19 8.89 -4.83 16.00
CA HIS A 19 9.10 -3.89 17.08
C HIS A 19 9.99 -4.48 18.17
N PHE A 20 11.03 -3.74 18.54
CA PHE A 20 11.86 -4.06 19.68
C PHE A 20 11.07 -3.98 20.98
N SER A 21 11.39 -4.90 21.92
CA SER A 21 10.96 -4.78 23.31
C SER A 21 11.54 -3.52 23.96
N PRO A 22 10.91 -2.94 24.99
CA PRO A 22 11.43 -1.78 25.69
C PRO A 22 12.85 -1.95 26.21
N ASP A 23 13.24 -3.17 26.62
CA ASP A 23 14.61 -3.51 27.07
C ASP A 23 15.59 -3.79 25.90
N GLY A 24 15.12 -3.75 24.66
CA GLY A 24 15.93 -3.96 23.46
C GLY A 24 16.42 -5.40 23.24
N THR A 25 15.95 -6.40 24.03
CA THR A 25 16.47 -7.78 23.97
C THR A 25 15.73 -8.69 23.01
N LYS A 26 14.52 -8.30 22.57
CA LYS A 26 13.64 -9.08 21.71
C LYS A 26 13.01 -8.22 20.63
N ILE A 27 12.62 -8.85 19.52
CA ILE A 27 11.83 -8.25 18.46
C ILE A 27 10.54 -9.04 18.34
N ALA A 28 9.40 -8.37 18.55
CA ALA A 28 8.09 -8.93 18.23
C ALA A 28 7.68 -8.55 16.82
N PHE A 29 6.98 -9.45 16.13
CA PHE A 29 6.46 -9.21 14.79
C PHE A 29 5.20 -10.04 14.55
N THR A 30 4.42 -9.63 13.56
CA THR A 30 3.21 -10.33 13.13
C THR A 30 3.53 -11.30 12.00
N VAL A 31 2.98 -12.52 12.08
CA VAL A 31 2.94 -13.46 10.96
C VAL A 31 1.48 -13.72 10.61
N SER A 32 1.11 -13.39 9.39
CA SER A 32 -0.24 -13.62 8.85
C SER A 32 -0.21 -14.74 7.83
N VAL A 33 -1.22 -15.60 7.87
CA VAL A 33 -1.35 -16.75 6.95
C VAL A 33 -2.72 -16.74 6.30
N PRO A 34 -2.82 -17.02 5.00
CA PRO A 34 -4.12 -17.24 4.34
C PRO A 34 -4.80 -18.46 4.94
N ASP A 35 -6.10 -18.39 5.14
CA ASP A 35 -6.91 -19.48 5.69
C ASP A 35 -8.17 -19.68 4.87
N ARG A 36 -8.30 -20.86 4.25
CA ARG A 36 -9.45 -21.19 3.40
C ARG A 36 -10.74 -21.42 4.19
N GLU A 37 -10.63 -21.92 5.42
CA GLU A 37 -11.81 -22.24 6.23
C GLU A 37 -12.57 -20.97 6.60
N THR A 38 -11.86 -19.93 7.03
CA THR A 38 -12.45 -18.63 7.35
C THR A 38 -12.54 -17.70 6.13
N ASN A 39 -11.95 -18.10 5.00
CA ASN A 39 -11.73 -17.29 3.81
C ASN A 39 -11.13 -15.92 4.16
N GLY A 40 -10.05 -15.94 4.94
CA GLY A 40 -9.43 -14.74 5.49
C GLY A 40 -7.95 -14.95 5.83
N TYR A 41 -7.45 -14.12 6.72
CA TYR A 41 -6.05 -14.19 7.18
C TYR A 41 -6.02 -14.29 8.70
N LEU A 42 -5.31 -15.31 9.20
CA LEU A 42 -5.03 -15.50 10.61
C LEU A 42 -3.70 -14.85 10.94
N SER A 43 -3.67 -14.05 12.02
CA SER A 43 -2.48 -13.28 12.41
C SER A 43 -2.07 -13.61 13.82
N ASP A 44 -0.81 -14.01 13.99
CA ASP A 44 -0.21 -14.34 15.29
C ASP A 44 1.07 -13.58 15.55
N LEU A 45 1.41 -13.42 16.82
CA LEU A 45 2.64 -12.79 17.25
C LEU A 45 3.77 -13.80 17.37
N TYR A 46 4.91 -13.42 16.85
CA TYR A 46 6.18 -14.13 16.93
C TYR A 46 7.22 -13.24 17.57
N LEU A 47 8.24 -13.86 18.14
CA LEU A 47 9.39 -13.21 18.77
C LEU A 47 10.69 -13.75 18.22
N TYR A 48 11.63 -12.84 17.98
CA TYR A 48 13.04 -13.15 17.83
C TYR A 48 13.78 -12.69 19.10
N ASP A 49 14.51 -13.60 19.76
CA ASP A 49 15.36 -13.34 20.92
C ASP A 49 16.79 -13.09 20.45
N LEU A 50 17.29 -11.84 20.62
CA LEU A 50 18.61 -11.45 20.11
C LEU A 50 19.75 -12.22 20.79
N GLY A 51 19.62 -12.50 22.08
CA GLY A 51 20.65 -13.21 22.84
C GLY A 51 20.75 -14.71 22.52
N LYS A 52 19.60 -15.35 22.26
CA LYS A 52 19.52 -16.78 21.92
C LYS A 52 19.57 -17.05 20.43
N LYS A 53 19.35 -16.02 19.59
CA LYS A 53 19.17 -16.13 18.14
C LYS A 53 18.09 -17.15 17.74
N THR A 54 16.93 -17.11 18.40
CA THR A 54 15.83 -18.04 18.17
C THR A 54 14.52 -17.33 17.90
N VAL A 55 13.72 -17.91 17.00
CA VAL A 55 12.35 -17.47 16.71
C VAL A 55 11.36 -18.37 17.47
N SER A 56 10.33 -17.77 18.06
CA SER A 56 9.25 -18.50 18.72
C SER A 56 7.89 -17.87 18.44
N ARG A 57 6.85 -18.70 18.31
CA ARG A 57 5.45 -18.25 18.20
C ARG A 57 4.90 -18.02 19.61
N VAL A 58 4.25 -16.86 19.82
CA VAL A 58 3.73 -16.46 21.15
C VAL A 58 2.22 -16.64 21.22
N THR A 59 1.48 -16.29 20.16
CA THR A 59 0.04 -16.51 20.09
C THR A 59 -0.30 -17.56 19.04
N CYS A 60 -1.48 -18.19 19.13
CA CYS A 60 -1.89 -19.25 18.21
C CYS A 60 -3.39 -19.22 17.86
N ALA A 61 -4.09 -18.16 18.23
CA ALA A 61 -5.53 -18.01 17.97
C ALA A 61 -5.85 -17.31 16.64
N GLY A 62 -4.85 -16.78 15.95
CA GLY A 62 -5.01 -16.11 14.66
C GLY A 62 -5.69 -14.74 14.75
N ASP A 63 -5.80 -14.14 15.93
CA ASP A 63 -6.59 -12.93 16.20
C ASP A 63 -5.76 -11.71 16.68
N ALA A 64 -4.43 -11.80 16.73
CA ALA A 64 -3.54 -10.78 17.29
C ALA A 64 -3.09 -9.75 16.19
N LYS A 65 -4.01 -8.94 15.68
CA LYS A 65 -3.72 -7.97 14.60
C LYS A 65 -3.25 -6.60 15.11
N VAL A 66 -3.82 -6.11 16.22
CA VAL A 66 -3.50 -4.81 16.83
C VAL A 66 -2.82 -5.08 18.17
N TRP A 67 -1.55 -4.72 18.30
CA TRP A 67 -0.74 -5.06 19.45
C TRP A 67 0.36 -4.02 19.74
N SER A 68 0.92 -4.09 20.94
CA SER A 68 2.08 -3.31 21.40
C SER A 68 2.83 -4.06 22.50
N TRP A 69 4.04 -3.60 22.80
CA TRP A 69 4.71 -3.94 24.04
C TRP A 69 4.08 -3.20 25.22
N THR A 70 4.20 -3.79 26.42
CA THR A 70 3.99 -3.09 27.70
C THR A 70 5.32 -2.62 28.26
N ALA A 71 5.30 -1.74 29.27
CA ALA A 71 6.52 -1.29 29.95
C ALA A 71 7.28 -2.42 30.67
N GLU A 72 6.59 -3.50 31.02
CA GLU A 72 7.12 -4.69 31.68
C GLU A 72 7.67 -5.74 30.70
N ASN A 73 7.85 -5.39 29.43
CA ASN A 73 8.29 -6.30 28.36
C ASN A 73 7.34 -7.50 28.14
N THR A 74 6.03 -7.35 28.40
CA THR A 74 5.00 -8.28 27.94
C THR A 74 4.34 -7.76 26.67
N LEU A 75 3.50 -8.56 26.02
CA LEU A 75 2.76 -8.16 24.82
C LEU A 75 1.29 -7.94 25.15
N ILE A 76 0.74 -6.80 24.72
CA ILE A 76 -0.67 -6.49 24.80
C ILE A 76 -1.27 -6.44 23.40
N PHE A 77 -2.45 -7.03 23.19
CA PHE A 77 -3.11 -7.08 21.90
C PHE A 77 -4.63 -7.09 22.02
N THR A 78 -5.32 -6.67 20.97
CA THR A 78 -6.79 -6.71 20.93
C THR A 78 -7.27 -8.06 20.43
N ALA A 79 -8.22 -8.70 21.17
CA ALA A 79 -8.85 -9.96 20.79
C ALA A 79 -10.28 -10.04 21.35
N ALA A 80 -11.11 -10.98 20.84
CA ALA A 80 -12.43 -11.29 21.36
C ALA A 80 -12.63 -12.82 21.31
N ARG A 81 -12.34 -13.51 22.42
CA ARG A 81 -12.16 -14.98 22.46
C ARG A 81 -13.41 -15.78 22.84
N THR A 82 -14.49 -15.13 23.25
CA THR A 82 -15.78 -15.78 23.53
C THR A 82 -16.87 -15.23 22.61
N ALA A 83 -17.95 -15.99 22.42
CA ALA A 83 -19.10 -15.53 21.64
C ALA A 83 -19.71 -14.23 22.18
N ALA A 84 -19.75 -14.08 23.52
CA ALA A 84 -20.22 -12.85 24.16
C ALA A 84 -19.32 -11.66 23.84
N LEU A 85 -17.98 -11.80 23.97
CA LEU A 85 -17.04 -10.73 23.66
C LEU A 85 -17.00 -10.39 22.17
N LYS A 86 -17.18 -11.38 21.28
CA LYS A 86 -17.30 -11.12 19.83
C LYS A 86 -18.49 -10.22 19.53
N LYS A 87 -19.64 -10.47 20.16
CA LYS A 87 -20.85 -9.64 20.02
C LYS A 87 -20.63 -8.22 20.58
N GLU A 88 -19.94 -8.07 21.69
CA GLU A 88 -19.60 -6.75 22.24
C GLU A 88 -18.60 -6.01 21.35
N LYS A 89 -17.66 -6.71 20.74
CA LYS A 89 -16.73 -6.15 19.74
C LYS A 89 -17.49 -5.63 18.52
N GLU A 90 -18.48 -6.35 18.02
CA GLU A 90 -19.37 -5.88 16.93
C GLU A 90 -20.12 -4.60 17.31
N ASN A 91 -20.42 -4.41 18.60
CA ASN A 91 -20.99 -3.18 19.13
C ASN A 91 -19.96 -2.06 19.37
N GLY A 92 -18.69 -2.30 19.04
CA GLY A 92 -17.60 -1.31 19.08
C GLY A 92 -16.80 -1.30 20.38
N THR A 93 -16.77 -2.39 21.17
CA THR A 93 -15.90 -2.52 22.34
C THR A 93 -14.62 -3.27 21.96
N SER A 94 -13.47 -2.80 22.40
CA SER A 94 -12.17 -3.49 22.24
C SER A 94 -11.71 -4.06 23.56
N PHE A 95 -11.24 -5.32 23.54
CA PHE A 95 -10.73 -6.03 24.71
C PHE A 95 -9.22 -6.22 24.56
N PHE A 96 -8.46 -5.88 25.58
CA PHE A 96 -7.01 -5.99 25.63
C PHE A 96 -6.58 -7.24 26.39
N TYR A 97 -5.85 -8.09 25.71
CA TYR A 97 -5.24 -9.30 26.26
C TYR A 97 -3.74 -9.10 26.42
N GLU A 98 -3.20 -9.58 27.52
CA GLU A 98 -1.76 -9.58 27.79
C GLU A 98 -1.21 -10.99 27.83
N ILE A 99 0.01 -11.18 27.28
CA ILE A 99 0.72 -12.43 27.26
C ILE A 99 2.21 -12.22 27.56
N SER A 100 2.82 -13.16 28.30
CA SER A 100 4.27 -13.19 28.50
C SER A 100 5.01 -13.52 27.20
N PRO A 101 6.19 -12.90 26.92
CA PRO A 101 7.06 -13.32 25.84
C PRO A 101 7.54 -14.79 25.95
N SER A 102 7.49 -15.36 27.13
CA SER A 102 7.81 -16.78 27.37
C SER A 102 6.65 -17.72 27.00
N GLY A 103 5.53 -17.19 26.50
CA GLY A 103 4.32 -17.94 26.23
C GLY A 103 3.41 -18.08 27.44
N GLY A 104 2.47 -19.01 27.36
CA GLY A 104 1.45 -19.24 28.36
C GLY A 104 0.06 -18.83 27.90
N GLU A 105 -0.89 -18.65 28.83
CA GLU A 105 -2.25 -18.24 28.53
C GLU A 105 -2.38 -16.71 28.59
N ALA A 106 -2.92 -16.12 27.53
CA ALA A 106 -3.21 -14.69 27.50
C ALA A 106 -4.44 -14.36 28.38
N SER A 107 -4.33 -13.35 29.22
CA SER A 107 -5.39 -12.87 30.11
C SER A 107 -5.96 -11.54 29.64
N CYS A 108 -7.30 -11.39 29.72
CA CYS A 108 -7.96 -10.11 29.45
C CYS A 108 -7.66 -9.13 30.60
N ARG A 109 -7.06 -7.99 30.29
CA ARG A 109 -6.63 -6.97 31.26
C ARG A 109 -7.53 -5.78 31.35
N ALA A 110 -8.12 -5.38 30.23
CA ALA A 110 -8.96 -4.21 30.16
C ALA A 110 -9.92 -4.30 28.98
N SER A 111 -10.94 -3.43 28.98
CA SER A 111 -11.79 -3.19 27.83
C SER A 111 -12.02 -1.70 27.68
N VAL A 112 -12.16 -1.24 26.43
CA VAL A 112 -12.48 0.15 26.10
C VAL A 112 -13.73 0.14 25.25
N PRO A 113 -14.78 0.94 25.60
CA PRO A 113 -16.03 1.01 24.84
C PRO A 113 -15.86 1.82 23.54
N ALA A 114 -14.83 1.46 22.77
CA ALA A 114 -14.47 2.09 21.50
C ALA A 114 -13.80 1.08 20.57
N SER A 115 -13.89 1.30 19.26
CA SER A 115 -13.26 0.49 18.23
C SER A 115 -11.79 0.91 18.08
N VAL A 116 -10.89 0.19 18.76
CA VAL A 116 -9.43 0.46 18.73
C VAL A 116 -8.82 -0.22 17.50
N THR A 117 -8.14 0.59 16.67
CA THR A 117 -7.46 0.16 15.44
C THR A 117 -5.94 0.29 15.51
N GLY A 118 -5.42 0.93 16.55
CA GLY A 118 -3.99 1.06 16.81
C GLY A 118 -3.70 1.26 18.30
N ILE A 119 -2.57 0.75 18.77
CA ILE A 119 -2.08 0.89 20.13
C ILE A 119 -0.59 1.17 20.12
N ARG A 120 -0.14 2.10 20.94
CA ARG A 120 1.27 2.45 21.13
C ARG A 120 1.55 2.75 22.60
N LEU A 121 2.58 2.11 23.15
CA LEU A 121 3.09 2.44 24.49
C LEU A 121 3.68 3.86 24.49
N LEU A 122 3.29 4.66 25.47
CA LEU A 122 3.85 5.98 25.77
C LEU A 122 5.00 5.89 26.78
N PRO A 123 5.92 6.87 26.79
CA PRO A 123 7.07 6.86 27.72
C PRO A 123 6.70 6.82 29.21
N ASP A 124 5.50 7.26 29.56
CA ASP A 124 4.98 7.27 30.95
C ASP A 124 4.18 6.02 31.33
N GLY A 125 4.17 5.00 30.46
CA GLY A 125 3.48 3.72 30.69
C GLY A 125 1.99 3.71 30.28
N ARG A 126 1.42 4.86 29.91
CA ARG A 126 0.08 4.93 29.28
C ARG A 126 0.13 4.47 27.83
N TYR A 127 -1.03 4.43 27.17
CA TYR A 127 -1.14 4.05 25.77
C TYR A 127 -1.77 5.15 24.93
N LEU A 128 -1.20 5.41 23.76
CA LEU A 128 -1.88 6.14 22.69
C LEU A 128 -2.68 5.14 21.87
N LEU A 129 -4.00 5.32 21.85
CA LEU A 129 -4.93 4.52 21.07
C LEU A 129 -5.35 5.30 19.83
N THR A 130 -5.42 4.59 18.70
CA THR A 130 -6.17 5.06 17.52
C THR A 130 -7.56 4.42 17.58
N ILE A 131 -8.59 5.26 17.58
CA ILE A 131 -9.99 4.84 17.76
C ILE A 131 -10.79 5.24 16.52
N ARG A 132 -11.46 4.29 15.88
CA ARG A 132 -12.46 4.57 14.84
C ARG A 132 -13.76 5.00 15.50
N HIS A 133 -14.05 6.29 15.44
CA HIS A 133 -15.24 6.91 16.03
C HIS A 133 -16.30 7.20 14.96
N ASP A 134 -17.56 6.90 15.24
CA ASP A 134 -18.70 7.21 14.36
C ASP A 134 -19.62 8.22 15.07
N ASN A 135 -19.62 9.47 14.60
CA ASN A 135 -20.42 10.56 15.18
C ASN A 135 -21.92 10.38 14.96
N TYR A 136 -22.34 9.51 14.02
CA TYR A 136 -23.74 9.22 13.74
C TYR A 136 -24.18 7.82 14.20
N LYS A 137 -23.38 7.10 14.98
CA LYS A 137 -23.66 5.72 15.40
C LYS A 137 -25.09 5.54 15.95
N ASP A 138 -25.52 6.45 16.84
CA ASP A 138 -26.84 6.36 17.50
C ASP A 138 -28.01 6.86 16.62
N THR A 139 -27.72 7.56 15.54
CA THR A 139 -28.70 8.14 14.61
C THR A 139 -28.79 7.41 13.29
N ARG A 140 -27.83 6.51 12.98
CA ARG A 140 -27.81 5.76 11.72
C ARG A 140 -29.05 4.89 11.59
N LYS A 141 -29.65 4.90 10.40
CA LYS A 141 -30.75 4.03 10.03
C LYS A 141 -30.22 2.77 9.38
N LYS A 142 -30.88 1.63 9.60
CA LYS A 142 -30.47 0.35 8.99
C LYS A 142 -30.91 0.20 7.53
N SER A 143 -31.86 1.04 7.09
CA SER A 143 -32.47 0.91 5.74
C SER A 143 -31.92 1.88 4.71
N TYR A 144 -31.14 2.89 5.10
CA TYR A 144 -30.49 3.84 4.20
C TYR A 144 -29.31 4.54 4.88
N GLU A 145 -28.39 5.06 4.08
CA GLU A 145 -27.28 5.91 4.53
C GLU A 145 -27.57 7.38 4.22
N VAL A 146 -27.01 8.28 5.04
CA VAL A 146 -27.05 9.72 4.84
C VAL A 146 -25.64 10.19 4.60
N PHE A 147 -25.40 10.87 3.48
CA PHE A 147 -24.12 11.47 3.14
C PHE A 147 -24.25 12.98 3.11
N ASP A 148 -23.49 13.65 3.95
CA ASP A 148 -23.42 15.11 4.07
C ASP A 148 -21.96 15.62 4.13
N GLU A 149 -21.01 14.74 3.79
CA GLU A 149 -19.57 15.00 3.74
C GLU A 149 -18.93 14.42 2.48
N LEU A 150 -17.76 14.94 2.09
CA LEU A 150 -16.85 14.34 1.13
C LEU A 150 -15.46 14.17 1.76
N PRO A 151 -14.81 13.00 1.60
CA PRO A 151 -15.36 11.76 1.02
C PRO A 151 -16.40 11.10 1.95
N PHE A 152 -17.40 10.45 1.36
CA PHE A 152 -18.44 9.73 2.12
C PHE A 152 -18.15 8.23 2.24
N TRP A 153 -17.18 7.72 1.49
CA TRP A 153 -16.65 6.37 1.58
C TRP A 153 -15.12 6.38 1.47
N GLY A 154 -14.48 5.23 1.76
CA GLY A 154 -13.04 5.03 1.64
C GLY A 154 -12.74 3.58 1.29
N ASN A 155 -11.77 3.37 0.41
CA ASN A 155 -11.38 2.03 0.01
C ASN A 155 -10.92 1.19 1.21
N GLY A 156 -11.48 -0.01 1.37
CA GLY A 156 -11.23 -0.88 2.52
C GLY A 156 -11.80 -0.39 3.85
N GLN A 157 -12.54 0.73 3.86
CA GLN A 157 -13.15 1.31 5.05
C GLN A 157 -14.69 1.35 4.99
N GLY A 158 -15.26 1.09 3.81
CA GLY A 158 -16.69 1.25 3.58
C GLY A 158 -17.14 2.72 3.63
N TYR A 159 -18.35 2.97 4.09
CA TYR A 159 -18.86 4.33 4.27
C TYR A 159 -18.16 5.04 5.43
N THR A 160 -17.58 6.20 5.15
CA THR A 160 -16.75 6.99 6.09
C THR A 160 -17.45 8.25 6.59
N ASN A 161 -18.63 8.58 6.06
CA ASN A 161 -19.39 9.76 6.48
C ASN A 161 -19.54 9.85 8.00
N ALA A 162 -19.16 10.97 8.60
CA ALA A 162 -19.14 11.22 10.04
C ALA A 162 -18.24 10.27 10.87
N LYS A 163 -17.38 9.46 10.24
CA LYS A 163 -16.42 8.61 10.94
C LYS A 163 -15.05 9.25 10.95
N ARG A 164 -14.35 9.17 12.09
CA ARG A 164 -13.01 9.76 12.29
C ARG A 164 -12.08 8.77 12.99
N ASN A 165 -10.81 8.77 12.60
CA ASN A 165 -9.76 8.15 13.40
C ASN A 165 -9.32 9.17 14.46
N ARG A 166 -9.60 8.89 15.72
CA ARG A 166 -9.29 9.77 16.84
C ARG A 166 -8.14 9.22 17.66
N TYR A 167 -7.24 10.09 18.09
CA TYR A 167 -6.25 9.73 19.09
C TYR A 167 -6.81 9.92 20.49
N ALA A 168 -6.53 8.94 21.36
CA ALA A 168 -6.85 9.03 22.77
C ALA A 168 -5.71 8.46 23.62
N VAL A 169 -5.43 9.09 24.73
CA VAL A 169 -4.52 8.58 25.76
C VAL A 169 -5.32 7.73 26.72
N TYR A 170 -4.90 6.48 26.90
CA TYR A 170 -5.54 5.53 27.80
C TYR A 170 -4.61 5.16 28.93
N ASP A 171 -5.05 5.42 30.15
CA ASP A 171 -4.42 4.95 31.39
C ASP A 171 -5.14 3.69 31.88
N MET A 172 -4.51 2.55 31.68
CA MET A 172 -5.07 1.25 32.05
C MET A 172 -5.19 1.08 33.58
N GLY A 173 -4.32 1.75 34.35
CA GLY A 173 -4.33 1.66 35.82
C GLY A 173 -5.55 2.36 36.46
N SER A 174 -5.98 3.49 35.88
CA SER A 174 -7.14 4.26 36.34
C SER A 174 -8.38 4.06 35.47
N ASP A 175 -8.28 3.24 34.41
CA ASP A 175 -9.31 3.03 33.37
C ASP A 175 -9.80 4.35 32.74
N LYS A 176 -8.89 5.30 32.55
CA LYS A 176 -9.21 6.62 32.04
C LYS A 176 -8.83 6.80 30.59
N LEU A 177 -9.82 7.15 29.76
CA LEU A 177 -9.63 7.50 28.34
C LEU A 177 -9.75 9.03 28.15
N THR A 178 -8.74 9.65 27.52
CA THR A 178 -8.71 11.10 27.25
C THR A 178 -8.43 11.34 25.77
N TYR A 179 -9.38 11.91 25.05
CA TYR A 179 -9.21 12.24 23.63
C TYR A 179 -8.27 13.45 23.43
N VAL A 180 -7.44 13.37 22.39
CA VAL A 180 -6.44 14.39 22.03
C VAL A 180 -7.08 15.56 21.28
N ALA A 181 -8.13 15.30 20.50
CA ALA A 181 -8.84 16.30 19.69
C ALA A 181 -10.35 16.08 19.77
N ASP A 182 -11.14 17.03 19.24
CA ASP A 182 -12.59 16.93 19.17
C ASP A 182 -13.07 15.75 18.28
N GLU A 183 -14.36 15.44 18.35
CA GLU A 183 -14.94 14.28 17.66
C GLU A 183 -15.00 14.40 16.13
N TRP A 184 -14.80 15.60 15.58
CA TRP A 184 -14.79 15.88 14.14
C TRP A 184 -13.40 15.94 13.51
N THR A 185 -12.37 15.72 14.31
CA THR A 185 -10.98 15.73 13.86
C THR A 185 -10.52 14.32 13.50
N ASP A 186 -10.16 14.08 12.24
CA ASP A 186 -9.59 12.83 11.75
C ASP A 186 -8.07 12.87 11.86
N CYS A 187 -7.53 12.10 12.80
CA CYS A 187 -6.10 12.04 13.10
C CYS A 187 -5.41 11.01 12.21
N SER A 188 -4.25 11.39 11.71
CA SER A 188 -3.35 10.50 10.97
C SER A 188 -1.93 10.69 11.46
N GLN A 189 -1.03 9.83 11.15
CA GLN A 189 0.40 9.89 11.43
C GLN A 189 0.78 10.65 12.73
N HIS A 190 1.56 10.03 13.58
CA HIS A 190 2.01 10.63 14.83
C HIS A 190 3.47 10.32 15.15
N SER A 191 4.09 11.16 15.99
CA SER A 191 5.39 10.95 16.60
C SER A 191 5.33 11.35 18.08
N VAL A 192 5.91 10.55 18.97
CA VAL A 192 5.91 10.79 20.41
C VAL A 192 7.34 10.86 20.91
N LEU A 193 7.61 11.88 21.75
CA LEU A 193 8.87 12.03 22.46
C LEU A 193 8.63 12.69 23.83
N GLY A 194 8.99 12.01 24.92
CA GLY A 194 8.69 12.51 26.27
C GLY A 194 7.20 12.81 26.43
N ASN A 195 6.88 14.04 26.80
CA ASN A 195 5.51 14.52 26.98
C ASN A 195 4.89 15.14 25.72
N LEU A 196 5.54 15.03 24.56
CA LEU A 196 5.08 15.64 23.32
C LEU A 196 4.53 14.60 22.36
N LEU A 197 3.36 14.88 21.80
CA LEU A 197 2.74 14.17 20.71
C LEU A 197 2.58 15.13 19.52
N LEU A 198 3.36 14.91 18.46
CA LEU A 198 3.22 15.59 17.17
C LEU A 198 2.34 14.73 16.28
N TYR A 199 1.30 15.31 15.66
CA TYR A 199 0.40 14.55 14.80
C TYR A 199 -0.17 15.39 13.66
N LYS A 200 -0.62 14.70 12.62
CA LYS A 200 -1.36 15.29 11.49
C LYS A 200 -2.84 15.04 11.66
N ALA A 201 -3.67 16.01 11.27
CA ALA A 201 -5.12 15.81 11.31
C ALA A 201 -5.87 16.70 10.32
N TYR A 202 -7.06 16.23 9.97
CA TYR A 202 -8.06 16.94 9.18
C TYR A 202 -9.28 17.25 10.07
N PRO A 203 -9.51 18.51 10.44
CA PRO A 203 -10.74 18.92 11.11
C PRO A 203 -11.81 19.27 10.07
N TRP A 204 -12.93 18.53 10.02
CA TRP A 204 -14.09 18.91 9.18
C TRP A 204 -15.39 18.31 9.71
N LYS A 205 -16.50 18.97 9.43
CA LYS A 205 -17.84 18.55 9.83
C LYS A 205 -18.85 18.95 8.74
N GLN A 206 -19.64 18.00 8.26
CA GLN A 206 -20.71 18.24 7.28
C GLN A 206 -20.25 19.11 6.10
N SER A 207 -19.08 18.80 5.56
CA SER A 207 -18.43 19.59 4.51
C SER A 207 -17.49 18.72 3.67
N VAL A 208 -16.67 19.33 2.84
CA VAL A 208 -15.59 18.67 2.13
C VAL A 208 -14.35 18.63 3.03
N MET A 209 -13.72 17.45 3.15
CA MET A 209 -12.43 17.31 3.82
C MET A 209 -11.39 18.17 3.10
N GLY A 210 -10.57 18.87 3.86
CA GLY A 210 -9.42 19.60 3.32
C GLY A 210 -8.45 18.67 2.57
N ILE A 211 -7.75 19.20 1.59
CA ILE A 211 -6.80 18.41 0.78
C ILE A 211 -5.45 18.22 1.47
N ARG A 212 -5.17 19.01 2.52
CA ARG A 212 -3.91 19.01 3.25
C ARG A 212 -4.14 19.00 4.75
N PRO A 213 -3.55 18.03 5.51
CA PRO A 213 -3.71 18.00 6.96
C PRO A 213 -2.98 19.15 7.63
N GLY A 214 -3.52 19.63 8.74
CA GLY A 214 -2.78 20.43 9.69
C GLY A 214 -1.77 19.58 10.48
N VAL A 215 -0.75 20.24 11.05
CA VAL A 215 0.22 19.64 11.97
C VAL A 215 0.04 20.26 13.35
N TYR A 216 -0.13 19.40 14.35
CA TYR A 216 -0.47 19.79 15.72
C TYR A 216 0.52 19.19 16.72
N LEU A 217 0.84 19.97 17.75
CA LEU A 217 1.64 19.52 18.89
C LEU A 217 0.74 19.48 20.12
N TYR A 218 0.59 18.30 20.72
CA TYR A 218 -0.17 18.07 21.94
C TYR A 218 0.77 17.73 23.10
N ASN A 219 0.54 18.36 24.26
CA ASN A 219 1.26 18.07 25.48
C ASN A 219 0.50 17.01 26.30
N LEU A 220 1.10 15.83 26.46
CA LEU A 220 0.50 14.68 27.16
C LEU A 220 0.27 14.92 28.66
N SER A 221 0.96 15.89 29.27
CA SER A 221 0.81 16.21 30.69
C SER A 221 -0.21 17.31 30.96
N THR A 222 -0.25 18.36 30.11
CA THR A 222 -1.15 19.52 30.32
C THR A 222 -2.46 19.38 29.54
N GLY A 223 -2.48 18.59 28.46
CA GLY A 223 -3.62 18.48 27.55
C GLY A 223 -3.75 19.64 26.56
N GLU A 224 -2.75 20.53 26.51
CA GLU A 224 -2.76 21.67 25.60
C GLU A 224 -2.35 21.26 24.17
N THR A 225 -3.05 21.81 23.18
CA THR A 225 -2.76 21.63 21.75
C THR A 225 -2.30 22.93 21.14
N LYS A 226 -1.23 22.88 20.33
CA LYS A 226 -0.72 23.97 19.52
C LYS A 226 -0.76 23.60 18.04
N THR A 227 -1.29 24.48 17.19
CA THR A 227 -1.20 24.34 15.73
C THR A 227 0.16 24.84 15.26
N LEU A 228 0.94 23.97 14.59
CA LEU A 228 2.23 24.32 13.97
C LEU A 228 2.09 24.62 12.48
N ILE A 229 1.28 23.84 11.76
CA ILE A 229 0.89 24.08 10.36
C ILE A 229 -0.62 24.07 10.29
N ALA A 230 -1.22 25.13 9.77
CA ALA A 230 -2.67 25.19 9.58
C ALA A 230 -3.13 24.21 8.47
N PRO A 231 -4.34 23.64 8.57
CA PRO A 231 -4.92 22.85 7.48
C PRO A 231 -4.91 23.64 6.16
N ASP A 232 -4.76 22.93 5.05
CA ASP A 232 -4.76 23.45 3.67
C ASP A 232 -3.69 24.51 3.35
N SER A 233 -2.71 24.74 4.23
CA SER A 233 -1.65 25.73 4.00
C SER A 233 -0.46 25.18 3.20
N MET A 234 -0.06 23.90 3.42
CA MET A 234 1.00 23.27 2.65
C MET A 234 0.88 21.74 2.65
N ARG A 235 1.47 21.09 1.66
CA ARG A 235 1.52 19.62 1.61
C ARG A 235 2.65 19.10 2.50
N THR A 236 2.28 18.28 3.49
CA THR A 236 3.23 17.59 4.37
C THR A 236 3.19 16.09 4.14
N GLY A 237 4.36 15.49 3.92
CA GLY A 237 4.57 14.04 3.89
C GLY A 237 4.66 13.46 5.30
N VAL A 238 5.87 13.16 5.78
CA VAL A 238 6.10 12.65 7.14
C VAL A 238 6.41 13.78 8.12
N VAL A 239 6.00 13.57 9.39
CA VAL A 239 6.33 14.47 10.51
C VAL A 239 6.89 13.64 11.67
N SER A 240 8.01 14.08 12.28
CA SER A 240 8.63 13.36 13.39
C SER A 240 9.37 14.30 14.35
N LEU A 241 9.17 14.12 15.65
CA LEU A 241 9.94 14.81 16.68
C LEU A 241 11.40 14.35 16.63
N LEU A 242 12.35 15.27 16.60
CA LEU A 242 13.79 15.00 16.73
C LEU A 242 14.26 15.18 18.19
N ASP A 243 13.71 16.16 18.86
CA ASP A 243 13.88 16.46 20.29
C ASP A 243 12.70 17.29 20.81
N GLU A 244 12.80 17.79 22.06
CA GLU A 244 11.74 18.59 22.70
C GLU A 244 11.51 19.98 22.06
N LYS A 245 12.38 20.43 21.17
CA LYS A 245 12.34 21.77 20.54
C LYS A 245 12.15 21.72 19.03
N THR A 246 12.52 20.60 18.40
CA THR A 246 12.58 20.51 16.95
C THR A 246 11.90 19.26 16.41
N ALA A 247 11.27 19.40 15.25
CA ALA A 247 10.77 18.29 14.44
C ALA A 247 11.43 18.27 13.06
N LEU A 248 11.47 17.10 12.43
CA LEU A 248 11.72 16.95 11.01
C LEU A 248 10.38 16.83 10.29
N ILE A 249 10.24 17.60 9.23
CA ILE A 249 9.05 17.60 8.37
C ILE A 249 9.50 17.35 6.94
N ALA A 250 8.89 16.37 6.28
CA ALA A 250 8.95 16.28 4.82
C ALA A 250 7.79 17.09 4.25
N ALA A 251 8.06 18.08 3.41
CA ALA A 251 7.04 18.99 2.90
C ALA A 251 7.41 19.53 1.51
N THR A 252 6.43 20.13 0.83
CA THR A 252 6.67 20.90 -0.41
C THR A 252 6.42 22.38 -0.15
N ASP A 253 7.12 23.23 -0.90
CA ASP A 253 6.99 24.69 -0.86
C ASP A 253 5.75 25.23 -1.59
N ASP A 254 4.88 24.33 -2.09
CA ASP A 254 3.64 24.67 -2.79
C ASP A 254 3.78 25.45 -4.11
N SER A 255 5.00 25.64 -4.59
CA SER A 255 5.24 26.22 -5.92
C SER A 255 4.68 25.32 -7.04
N TYR A 256 4.54 24.03 -6.75
CA TYR A 256 3.85 23.03 -7.57
C TYR A 256 2.50 22.71 -6.94
N LYS A 257 1.43 22.97 -7.68
CA LYS A 257 0.05 22.65 -7.25
C LYS A 257 -0.30 21.17 -7.35
N ASP A 258 0.60 20.34 -7.83
CA ASP A 258 0.38 18.93 -8.06
C ASP A 258 1.11 18.04 -7.01
N THR A 259 0.73 16.78 -6.94
CA THR A 259 1.36 15.78 -6.08
C THR A 259 2.59 15.14 -6.72
N THR A 260 3.02 15.61 -7.89
CA THR A 260 4.13 15.00 -8.65
C THR A 260 5.47 15.41 -8.08
N LYS A 261 5.60 16.60 -7.45
CA LYS A 261 6.82 17.00 -6.76
C LYS A 261 6.99 16.19 -5.47
N TYR A 262 8.19 15.67 -5.24
CA TYR A 262 8.56 15.04 -3.98
C TYR A 262 8.66 16.05 -2.85
N CYS A 263 8.60 15.57 -1.60
CA CYS A 263 8.78 16.40 -0.41
C CYS A 263 10.26 16.58 -0.11
N ASP A 264 10.65 17.81 0.18
CA ASP A 264 11.96 18.15 0.71
C ASP A 264 11.99 18.01 2.25
N PHE A 265 13.17 17.88 2.85
CA PHE A 265 13.32 17.79 4.29
C PHE A 265 13.53 19.17 4.93
N TYR A 266 12.76 19.45 5.97
CA TYR A 266 12.81 20.67 6.76
C TYR A 266 13.01 20.36 8.24
N HIS A 267 13.76 21.22 8.94
CA HIS A 267 13.64 21.38 10.38
C HIS A 267 12.50 22.35 10.71
N MET A 268 11.70 22.00 11.68
CA MET A 268 10.65 22.85 12.24
C MET A 268 10.98 23.18 13.69
N ASP A 269 10.91 24.45 14.06
CA ASP A 269 10.94 24.89 15.45
C ASP A 269 9.55 24.69 16.07
N LEU A 270 9.48 23.95 17.19
CA LEU A 270 8.20 23.68 17.87
C LEU A 270 7.68 24.91 18.63
N ALA A 271 8.53 25.94 18.87
CA ALA A 271 8.11 27.15 19.56
C ALA A 271 7.24 28.08 18.71
N ASP A 272 7.39 28.09 17.37
CA ASP A 272 6.63 28.98 16.48
C ASP A 272 6.16 28.34 15.17
N GLY A 273 6.59 27.10 14.90
CA GLY A 273 6.28 26.38 13.65
C GLY A 273 7.13 26.83 12.46
N SER A 274 8.14 27.68 12.66
CA SER A 274 9.03 28.12 11.58
C SER A 274 9.82 26.93 11.00
N MET A 275 10.01 26.94 9.67
CA MET A 275 10.63 25.83 8.94
C MET A 275 11.88 26.31 8.22
N LYS A 276 12.93 25.47 8.24
CA LYS A 276 14.17 25.68 7.51
C LYS A 276 14.47 24.46 6.66
N LEU A 277 14.62 24.64 5.33
CA LEU A 277 15.07 23.60 4.42
C LEU A 277 16.45 23.09 4.85
N ILE A 278 16.60 21.78 4.99
CA ILE A 278 17.88 21.12 5.33
C ILE A 278 18.39 20.23 4.20
N HIS A 279 17.49 19.70 3.35
CA HIS A 279 17.88 18.86 2.23
C HIS A 279 16.76 18.81 1.18
N PRO A 280 17.01 19.20 -0.08
CA PRO A 280 16.10 18.92 -1.19
C PRO A 280 16.14 17.41 -1.50
N TYR A 281 14.98 16.80 -1.86
CA TYR A 281 14.91 15.36 -2.06
C TYR A 281 14.01 14.99 -3.24
N GLU A 282 14.49 14.10 -4.11
CA GLU A 282 13.85 13.73 -5.38
C GLU A 282 13.40 12.25 -5.40
N SER A 283 12.94 11.73 -4.24
CA SER A 283 12.40 10.38 -4.11
C SER A 283 11.27 10.32 -3.10
N SER A 284 10.52 9.22 -3.07
CA SER A 284 9.44 9.00 -2.08
C SER A 284 10.01 8.89 -0.66
N ILE A 285 9.23 9.29 0.33
CA ILE A 285 9.60 9.25 1.75
C ILE A 285 8.49 8.60 2.55
N GLY A 286 8.86 7.60 3.38
CA GLY A 286 7.98 7.02 4.38
C GLY A 286 7.20 5.81 3.90
N GLY A 287 7.72 5.06 2.90
CA GLY A 287 7.16 3.78 2.49
C GLY A 287 7.81 3.22 1.24
N SER A 288 7.65 1.92 1.00
CA SER A 288 8.02 1.25 -0.24
C SER A 288 6.94 1.47 -1.30
N SER A 289 7.34 1.84 -2.52
CA SER A 289 6.49 1.85 -3.71
C SER A 289 6.75 0.64 -4.64
N VAL A 290 7.59 -0.30 -4.24
CA VAL A 290 7.83 -1.54 -4.98
C VAL A 290 6.57 -2.41 -4.95
N GLY A 291 6.04 -2.76 -6.12
CA GLY A 291 4.83 -3.59 -6.29
C GLY A 291 5.09 -5.07 -6.04
N SER A 292 4.22 -5.73 -5.26
CA SER A 292 4.12 -7.19 -5.13
C SER A 292 2.72 -7.57 -4.68
N ASP A 293 2.22 -8.72 -5.10
CA ASP A 293 0.98 -9.32 -4.61
C ASP A 293 1.22 -10.31 -3.45
N SER A 294 2.47 -10.42 -3.01
CA SER A 294 2.92 -11.36 -1.96
C SER A 294 3.24 -10.64 -0.65
N ARG A 295 2.41 -9.66 -0.30
CA ARG A 295 2.46 -8.87 0.94
C ARG A 295 1.15 -8.92 1.68
N PHE A 296 1.22 -8.91 3.02
CA PHE A 296 0.05 -8.71 3.88
C PHE A 296 0.48 -8.09 5.22
N GLY A 297 -0.27 -7.09 5.69
CA GLY A 297 0.07 -6.31 6.88
C GLY A 297 0.85 -5.04 6.55
N ALA A 298 1.07 -4.24 7.57
CA ALA A 298 1.82 -3.00 7.51
C ALA A 298 2.78 -2.91 8.69
N GLY A 299 3.67 -1.93 8.69
CA GLY A 299 4.59 -1.68 9.79
C GLY A 299 5.13 -0.25 9.76
N GLN A 300 6.03 0.07 10.66
CA GLN A 300 6.65 1.37 10.75
C GLN A 300 7.62 1.59 9.58
N THR A 301 7.50 2.72 8.90
CA THR A 301 8.29 3.07 7.71
C THR A 301 9.16 4.31 7.90
N PHE A 302 9.08 4.95 9.06
CA PHE A 302 9.95 6.05 9.47
C PHE A 302 10.02 6.15 11.01
N LYS A 303 11.16 6.60 11.53
CA LYS A 303 11.40 6.79 12.97
C LYS A 303 12.54 7.76 13.22
N ALA A 304 12.39 8.65 14.19
CA ALA A 304 13.51 9.43 14.71
C ALA A 304 14.16 8.70 15.90
N VAL A 305 15.47 8.59 15.88
CA VAL A 305 16.29 8.01 16.96
C VAL A 305 17.57 8.83 17.08
N ASP A 306 17.93 9.24 18.31
CA ASP A 306 19.16 9.97 18.64
C ASP A 306 19.40 11.21 17.75
N GLY A 307 18.32 11.95 17.48
CA GLY A 307 18.36 13.19 16.70
C GLY A 307 18.58 12.99 15.19
N ALA A 308 18.56 11.77 14.70
CA ALA A 308 18.53 11.43 13.27
C ALA A 308 17.16 10.85 12.88
N PHE A 309 16.78 11.04 11.63
CA PHE A 309 15.54 10.50 11.09
C PHE A 309 15.84 9.37 10.10
N TYR A 310 15.25 8.21 10.36
CA TYR A 310 15.32 7.02 9.53
C TYR A 310 14.01 6.86 8.76
N TYR A 311 14.10 6.51 7.47
CA TYR A 311 12.92 6.42 6.61
C TYR A 311 13.15 5.45 5.46
N ILE A 312 12.08 4.79 5.03
CA ILE A 312 12.09 4.00 3.80
C ILE A 312 11.85 4.95 2.64
N SER A 313 12.63 4.76 1.58
CA SER A 313 12.52 5.50 0.32
C SER A 313 12.71 4.56 -0.85
N THR A 314 11.95 4.78 -1.91
CA THR A 314 12.15 4.11 -3.20
C THR A 314 13.06 4.96 -4.06
N VAL A 315 14.20 4.41 -4.44
CA VAL A 315 15.18 5.03 -5.34
C VAL A 315 15.39 4.09 -6.51
N GLU A 316 15.18 4.57 -7.72
CA GLU A 316 15.09 3.75 -8.92
C GLU A 316 14.00 2.67 -8.77
N ASP A 317 14.37 1.40 -8.80
CA ASP A 317 13.46 0.26 -8.76
C ASP A 317 13.43 -0.44 -7.39
N PHE A 318 14.13 0.10 -6.36
CA PHE A 318 14.33 -0.56 -5.07
C PHE A 318 13.91 0.34 -3.91
N SER A 319 13.40 -0.28 -2.85
CA SER A 319 13.07 0.42 -1.61
C SER A 319 13.99 0.02 -0.48
N HIS A 320 14.65 1.01 0.13
CA HIS A 320 15.62 0.79 1.19
C HIS A 320 15.38 1.70 2.39
N LEU A 321 15.99 1.33 3.50
CA LEU A 321 16.10 2.19 4.67
C LEU A 321 17.24 3.21 4.46
N TYR A 322 16.93 4.47 4.68
CA TYR A 322 17.86 5.61 4.67
C TYR A 322 17.83 6.33 6.00
N LYS A 323 18.83 7.17 6.22
CA LYS A 323 18.97 8.03 7.38
C LYS A 323 19.31 9.45 6.92
N ILE A 324 18.65 10.45 7.49
CA ILE A 324 19.08 11.85 7.40
C ILE A 324 19.48 12.34 8.76
N SER A 325 20.68 12.94 8.84
CA SER A 325 21.18 13.57 10.06
C SER A 325 20.49 14.90 10.32
N ARG A 326 20.59 15.43 11.53
CA ARG A 326 20.13 16.79 11.87
C ARG A 326 20.76 17.87 10.97
N GLY A 327 21.94 17.67 10.45
CA GLY A 327 22.63 18.58 9.52
C GLY A 327 22.17 18.48 8.07
N GLY A 328 21.22 17.60 7.75
CA GLY A 328 20.71 17.39 6.38
C GLY A 328 21.54 16.41 5.55
N THR A 329 22.51 15.68 6.13
CA THR A 329 23.28 14.66 5.41
C THR A 329 22.48 13.38 5.33
N VAL A 330 22.14 12.95 4.10
CA VAL A 330 21.51 11.64 3.81
C VAL A 330 22.59 10.57 3.75
N SER A 331 22.30 9.41 4.34
CA SER A 331 23.16 8.21 4.34
C SER A 331 22.33 6.96 4.07
N GLY A 332 22.88 6.01 3.36
CA GLY A 332 22.23 4.75 3.00
C GLY A 332 22.56 4.35 1.57
N PRO A 333 21.99 3.24 1.07
CA PRO A 333 21.03 2.39 1.75
C PRO A 333 21.60 1.67 2.99
N LEU A 334 20.77 1.47 4.01
CA LEU A 334 21.10 0.75 5.24
C LEU A 334 20.58 -0.70 5.24
N THR A 335 19.80 -1.06 4.23
CA THR A 335 19.28 -2.40 3.95
C THR A 335 19.75 -2.85 2.57
N ALA A 336 19.78 -4.15 2.32
CA ALA A 336 20.38 -4.73 1.10
C ALA A 336 19.36 -5.45 0.19
N GLY A 337 18.12 -5.66 0.66
CA GLY A 337 17.09 -6.33 -0.11
C GLY A 337 16.55 -5.50 -1.28
N SER A 338 15.71 -6.10 -2.10
CA SER A 338 15.03 -5.40 -3.20
C SER A 338 13.92 -4.48 -2.71
N SER A 339 13.31 -4.82 -1.56
CA SER A 339 12.32 -3.96 -0.90
C SER A 339 12.39 -4.12 0.61
N CYS A 340 12.64 -3.01 1.32
CA CYS A 340 12.39 -2.89 2.75
C CYS A 340 10.97 -2.35 2.94
N ASP A 341 10.11 -3.12 3.62
CA ASP A 341 8.70 -2.78 3.78
C ASP A 341 8.37 -2.14 5.12
N SER A 342 9.12 -2.49 6.16
CA SER A 342 9.00 -1.90 7.49
C SER A 342 10.27 -2.16 8.32
N PHE A 343 10.48 -1.35 9.36
CA PHE A 343 11.63 -1.51 10.23
C PHE A 343 11.35 -1.00 11.64
N ASP A 344 12.23 -1.37 12.55
CA ASP A 344 12.37 -0.73 13.87
C ASP A 344 13.85 -0.64 14.28
N LEU A 345 14.14 0.23 15.24
CA LEU A 345 15.48 0.56 15.72
C LEU A 345 15.49 0.65 17.25
N ALA A 346 16.39 -0.07 17.90
CA ALA A 346 16.68 0.09 19.32
C ALA A 346 18.08 -0.43 19.67
N GLY A 347 18.74 0.20 20.66
CA GLY A 347 20.04 -0.26 21.18
C GLY A 347 21.16 -0.30 20.13
N GLY A 348 21.06 0.45 19.04
CA GLY A 348 22.01 0.41 17.92
C GLY A 348 21.74 -0.70 16.90
N HIS A 349 20.72 -1.52 17.08
CA HIS A 349 20.30 -2.58 16.16
C HIS A 349 19.19 -2.08 15.20
N ILE A 350 19.18 -2.63 13.98
CA ILE A 350 18.14 -2.44 12.96
C ILE A 350 17.42 -3.76 12.77
N ALA A 351 16.10 -3.76 12.92
CA ALA A 351 15.22 -4.86 12.54
C ALA A 351 14.43 -4.42 11.31
N SER A 352 14.47 -5.17 10.19
CA SER A 352 13.79 -4.84 8.95
C SER A 352 13.05 -6.03 8.37
N MET A 353 11.91 -5.77 7.72
CA MET A 353 11.20 -6.74 6.89
C MET A 353 11.59 -6.48 5.43
N GLU A 354 12.28 -7.45 4.83
CA GLU A 354 12.88 -7.26 3.50
C GLU A 354 12.55 -8.39 2.55
N PHE A 355 12.24 -8.02 1.29
CA PHE A 355 12.31 -8.91 0.14
C PHE A 355 13.74 -8.92 -0.42
N HIS A 356 14.29 -10.08 -0.65
CA HIS A 356 15.57 -10.25 -1.32
C HIS A 356 15.37 -10.98 -2.66
N GLY A 357 15.22 -10.23 -3.75
CA GLY A 357 14.86 -10.76 -5.05
C GLY A 357 13.57 -11.59 -4.97
N LEU A 358 13.64 -12.85 -5.33
CA LEU A 358 12.50 -13.77 -5.36
C LEU A 358 12.14 -14.40 -4.00
N HIS A 359 12.86 -14.08 -2.93
CA HIS A 359 12.48 -14.47 -1.58
C HIS A 359 11.42 -13.52 -1.03
N ILE A 360 10.30 -14.10 -0.58
CA ILE A 360 9.23 -13.35 0.11
C ILE A 360 9.79 -12.76 1.41
N ALA A 361 9.23 -11.64 1.86
CA ALA A 361 9.75 -10.89 3.00
C ALA A 361 9.99 -11.75 4.24
N GLU A 362 11.20 -11.61 4.78
CA GLU A 362 11.67 -12.22 6.03
C GLU A 362 12.15 -11.12 6.98
N LEU A 363 12.34 -11.46 8.27
CA LEU A 363 12.95 -10.56 9.25
C LEU A 363 14.47 -10.60 9.12
N PHE A 364 15.07 -9.42 9.00
CA PHE A 364 16.51 -9.19 9.05
C PHE A 364 16.85 -8.40 10.30
N VAL A 365 17.99 -8.72 10.90
CA VAL A 365 18.57 -7.96 12.02
C VAL A 365 20.02 -7.63 11.69
N ASP A 366 20.32 -6.33 11.62
CA ASP A 366 21.64 -5.81 11.23
C ASP A 366 22.15 -6.39 9.88
N GLY A 367 21.22 -6.65 8.95
CA GLY A 367 21.49 -7.23 7.63
C GLY A 367 21.62 -8.75 7.61
N GLU A 368 21.52 -9.45 8.75
CA GLU A 368 21.47 -10.92 8.83
C GLU A 368 20.00 -11.39 8.76
N GLN A 369 19.66 -12.29 7.84
CA GLN A 369 18.34 -12.95 7.83
C GLN A 369 18.20 -13.85 9.06
N VAL A 370 17.12 -13.63 9.85
CA VAL A 370 16.90 -14.35 11.11
C VAL A 370 15.61 -15.18 11.11
N THR A 371 14.79 -15.06 10.08
CA THR A 371 13.65 -15.95 9.83
C THR A 371 13.76 -16.61 8.46
N HIS A 372 13.20 -17.81 8.32
CA HIS A 372 13.27 -18.68 7.14
C HIS A 372 11.90 -19.30 6.85
N MET A 373 10.84 -18.52 6.99
CA MET A 373 9.47 -19.06 6.95
C MET A 373 9.00 -19.34 5.53
N ASN A 374 9.62 -18.70 4.53
CA ASN A 374 9.25 -18.81 3.11
C ASN A 374 10.37 -19.37 2.21
N ASP A 375 11.53 -19.78 2.73
CA ASP A 375 12.67 -20.29 1.95
C ASP A 375 12.26 -21.52 1.11
N TRP A 376 11.29 -22.32 1.59
CA TRP A 376 10.73 -23.47 0.86
C TRP A 376 10.25 -23.12 -0.57
N LEU A 377 9.89 -21.86 -0.82
CA LEU A 377 9.38 -21.43 -2.13
C LEU A 377 10.47 -21.55 -3.21
N THR A 378 11.63 -20.99 -2.97
CA THR A 378 12.78 -21.06 -3.90
C THR A 378 13.47 -22.42 -3.87
N ASP A 379 13.41 -23.15 -2.73
CA ASP A 379 14.03 -24.47 -2.59
C ASP A 379 13.24 -25.58 -3.30
N GLU A 380 11.91 -25.51 -3.32
CA GLU A 380 11.05 -26.60 -3.80
C GLU A 380 10.38 -26.29 -5.16
N TYR A 381 10.16 -25.02 -5.50
CA TYR A 381 9.35 -24.61 -6.63
C TYR A 381 10.19 -24.03 -7.78
N ASP A 382 9.68 -24.15 -8.99
CA ASP A 382 10.32 -23.63 -10.20
C ASP A 382 10.04 -22.13 -10.35
N VAL A 383 10.70 -21.33 -9.52
CA VAL A 383 10.62 -19.87 -9.49
C VAL A 383 11.47 -19.30 -10.61
N GLN A 384 10.85 -18.57 -11.53
CA GLN A 384 11.56 -17.96 -12.67
C GLN A 384 12.22 -16.65 -12.27
N THR A 385 13.50 -16.50 -12.61
CA THR A 385 14.26 -15.25 -12.36
C THR A 385 14.00 -14.26 -13.49
N PRO A 386 13.56 -13.02 -13.19
CA PRO A 386 13.38 -12.00 -14.21
C PRO A 386 14.73 -11.55 -14.78
N GLU A 387 14.83 -11.53 -16.10
CA GLU A 387 15.96 -10.93 -16.81
C GLU A 387 15.69 -9.43 -16.96
N SER A 388 16.50 -8.60 -16.31
CA SER A 388 16.38 -7.14 -16.38
C SER A 388 17.17 -6.54 -17.54
N PHE A 389 16.68 -5.47 -18.11
CA PHE A 389 17.41 -4.63 -19.05
C PHE A 389 16.88 -3.19 -19.06
N THR A 390 17.71 -2.30 -19.59
CA THR A 390 17.33 -0.92 -19.87
C THR A 390 17.38 -0.66 -21.36
N PHE A 391 16.60 0.31 -21.83
CA PHE A 391 16.65 0.82 -23.20
C PHE A 391 16.20 2.29 -23.21
N THR A 392 16.61 3.04 -24.23
CA THR A 392 16.17 4.41 -24.43
C THR A 392 14.88 4.41 -25.25
N ALA A 393 13.79 4.90 -24.65
CA ALA A 393 12.52 5.05 -25.32
C ALA A 393 12.53 6.21 -26.34
N SER A 394 11.50 6.28 -27.19
CA SER A 394 11.38 7.29 -28.25
C SER A 394 11.31 8.73 -27.75
N ASP A 395 10.91 8.94 -26.50
CA ASP A 395 10.92 10.25 -25.83
C ASP A 395 12.27 10.62 -25.19
N GLY A 396 13.30 9.75 -25.33
CA GLY A 396 14.66 9.96 -24.87
C GLY A 396 14.94 9.54 -23.42
N TYR A 397 13.94 9.08 -22.68
CA TYR A 397 14.13 8.56 -21.34
C TYR A 397 14.60 7.11 -21.36
N GLU A 398 15.44 6.74 -20.41
CA GLU A 398 15.79 5.36 -20.15
C GLU A 398 14.65 4.67 -19.42
N ILE A 399 14.22 3.50 -19.88
CA ILE A 399 13.16 2.68 -19.28
C ILE A 399 13.78 1.39 -18.77
N HIS A 400 13.47 1.04 -17.52
CA HIS A 400 13.86 -0.22 -16.90
C HIS A 400 12.75 -1.24 -17.05
N GLY A 401 13.10 -2.45 -17.50
CA GLY A 401 12.15 -3.53 -17.71
C GLY A 401 12.70 -4.91 -17.43
N TRP A 402 11.82 -5.86 -17.29
CA TRP A 402 12.10 -7.25 -16.95
C TRP A 402 11.31 -8.21 -17.82
N VAL A 403 11.87 -9.39 -18.02
CA VAL A 403 11.23 -10.50 -18.73
C VAL A 403 11.39 -11.77 -17.90
N LEU A 404 10.28 -12.43 -17.59
CA LEU A 404 10.23 -13.80 -17.07
C LEU A 404 10.07 -14.74 -18.26
N LYS A 405 10.96 -15.72 -18.39
CA LYS A 405 10.81 -16.82 -19.34
C LYS A 405 9.80 -17.84 -18.83
N PRO A 406 9.09 -18.55 -19.70
CA PRO A 406 8.23 -19.64 -19.28
C PRO A 406 9.03 -20.76 -18.59
N ALA A 407 8.46 -21.35 -17.55
CA ALA A 407 9.04 -22.53 -16.89
C ALA A 407 9.20 -23.66 -17.90
N GLY A 408 10.39 -24.28 -17.91
CA GLY A 408 10.72 -25.30 -18.92
C GLY A 408 10.93 -24.72 -20.32
N PHE A 409 11.38 -23.47 -20.43
CA PHE A 409 11.73 -22.84 -21.70
C PHE A 409 12.67 -23.70 -22.55
N GLU A 410 12.31 -23.86 -23.82
CA GLU A 410 13.12 -24.60 -24.82
C GLU A 410 13.43 -23.67 -26.00
N GLU A 411 14.72 -23.57 -26.35
CA GLU A 411 15.16 -22.77 -27.48
C GLU A 411 14.56 -23.27 -28.80
N GLY A 412 14.13 -22.35 -29.66
CA GLY A 412 13.52 -22.68 -30.96
C GLY A 412 12.02 -22.96 -30.94
N LYS A 413 11.37 -22.97 -29.78
CA LYS A 413 9.91 -22.97 -29.66
C LYS A 413 9.35 -21.54 -29.65
N SER A 414 8.11 -21.39 -30.12
CA SER A 414 7.35 -20.15 -30.04
C SER A 414 6.47 -20.17 -28.79
N TYR A 415 6.31 -18.99 -28.13
CA TYR A 415 5.56 -18.85 -26.89
C TYR A 415 4.67 -17.62 -26.90
N PRO A 416 3.49 -17.64 -26.27
CA PRO A 416 2.71 -16.45 -26.03
C PRO A 416 3.38 -15.53 -24.99
N GLY A 417 3.07 -14.23 -25.06
CA GLY A 417 3.61 -13.24 -24.13
C GLY A 417 2.53 -12.38 -23.45
N ILE A 418 2.74 -11.97 -22.21
CA ILE A 418 1.85 -11.08 -21.47
C ILE A 418 2.63 -9.85 -21.02
N LEU A 419 2.21 -8.67 -21.46
CA LEU A 419 2.61 -7.38 -20.88
C LEU A 419 1.81 -7.14 -19.60
N ASN A 420 2.48 -7.03 -18.45
CA ASN A 420 1.83 -6.68 -17.19
C ASN A 420 2.18 -5.24 -16.79
N ILE A 421 1.16 -4.43 -16.44
CA ILE A 421 1.28 -3.00 -16.17
C ILE A 421 0.92 -2.72 -14.72
N HIS A 422 1.84 -2.10 -13.95
CA HIS A 422 1.59 -1.77 -12.55
C HIS A 422 0.54 -0.70 -12.35
N GLY A 423 0.02 -0.60 -11.13
CA GLY A 423 -0.88 0.47 -10.70
C GLY A 423 -0.12 1.74 -10.31
N GLY A 424 -0.82 2.70 -9.75
CA GLY A 424 -0.24 3.96 -9.27
C GLY A 424 -0.78 5.19 -10.01
N PRO A 425 -0.05 5.80 -10.96
CA PRO A 425 1.19 5.37 -11.65
C PRO A 425 2.46 5.38 -10.80
N ARG A 426 2.52 6.15 -9.70
CA ARG A 426 3.68 6.27 -8.80
C ARG A 426 3.89 5.04 -7.93
N THR A 427 4.20 3.92 -8.56
CA THR A 427 4.75 2.69 -8.00
C THR A 427 5.87 2.23 -8.94
N VAL A 428 6.61 1.19 -8.57
CA VAL A 428 7.61 0.57 -9.41
C VAL A 428 7.48 -0.94 -9.39
N TYR A 429 7.79 -1.60 -10.50
CA TYR A 429 8.21 -2.98 -10.50
C TYR A 429 9.70 -3.07 -10.13
N SER A 430 10.09 -4.23 -9.64
CA SER A 430 11.45 -4.61 -9.28
C SER A 430 11.64 -6.10 -9.58
N ASP A 431 12.74 -6.68 -9.12
CA ASP A 431 13.03 -8.11 -9.20
C ASP A 431 12.36 -8.93 -8.07
N VAL A 432 11.48 -8.33 -7.26
CA VAL A 432 10.79 -9.01 -6.16
C VAL A 432 9.79 -10.07 -6.66
N TYR A 433 9.59 -11.08 -5.86
CA TYR A 433 8.60 -12.11 -6.13
C TYR A 433 7.20 -11.53 -6.34
N TYR A 434 6.54 -11.94 -7.44
CA TYR A 434 5.17 -11.57 -7.77
C TYR A 434 4.41 -12.84 -8.17
N HIS A 435 3.49 -13.31 -7.33
CA HIS A 435 2.88 -14.63 -7.48
C HIS A 435 2.13 -14.81 -8.80
N GLU A 436 1.31 -13.82 -9.19
CA GLU A 436 0.55 -13.86 -10.45
C GLU A 436 1.47 -14.00 -11.68
N MET A 437 2.57 -13.24 -11.72
CA MET A 437 3.52 -13.31 -12.84
C MET A 437 4.26 -14.65 -12.87
N GLN A 438 4.64 -15.18 -11.72
CA GLN A 438 5.28 -16.49 -11.59
C GLN A 438 4.35 -17.62 -12.02
N MET A 439 3.06 -17.53 -11.67
CA MET A 439 2.04 -18.48 -12.09
C MET A 439 1.86 -18.46 -13.62
N TRP A 440 1.81 -17.28 -14.25
CA TRP A 440 1.73 -17.18 -15.72
C TRP A 440 2.96 -17.76 -16.40
N ALA A 441 4.17 -17.50 -15.88
CA ALA A 441 5.40 -18.10 -16.39
C ALA A 441 5.38 -19.63 -16.26
N ASN A 442 4.87 -20.18 -15.15
CA ASN A 442 4.70 -21.61 -14.95
C ASN A 442 3.58 -22.22 -15.82
N ARG A 443 2.71 -21.40 -16.40
CA ARG A 443 1.70 -21.79 -17.40
C ARG A 443 2.21 -21.68 -18.84
N GLY A 444 3.47 -21.30 -19.05
CA GLY A 444 4.11 -21.30 -20.37
C GLY A 444 4.10 -19.96 -21.10
N TYR A 445 3.85 -18.87 -20.40
CA TYR A 445 3.91 -17.52 -20.95
C TYR A 445 5.28 -16.86 -20.70
N PHE A 446 5.77 -16.09 -21.67
CA PHE A 446 6.65 -15.00 -21.36
C PHE A 446 5.86 -13.92 -20.63
N VAL A 447 6.39 -13.39 -19.52
CA VAL A 447 5.78 -12.26 -18.81
C VAL A 447 6.77 -11.11 -18.80
N PHE A 448 6.37 -9.96 -19.32
CA PHE A 448 7.25 -8.81 -19.40
C PHE A 448 6.58 -7.57 -18.81
N PHE A 449 7.38 -6.75 -18.16
CA PHE A 449 6.91 -5.59 -17.40
C PHE A 449 8.01 -4.55 -17.28
N CYS A 450 7.65 -3.27 -17.19
CA CYS A 450 8.60 -2.16 -17.06
C CYS A 450 8.05 -1.04 -16.19
N ASN A 451 8.92 -0.07 -15.89
CA ASN A 451 8.59 1.18 -15.21
C ASN A 451 8.54 2.32 -16.23
N PRO A 452 7.38 2.62 -16.84
CA PRO A 452 7.23 3.74 -17.78
C PRO A 452 7.31 5.08 -17.06
N ARG A 453 7.39 6.18 -17.79
CA ARG A 453 7.19 7.52 -17.23
C ARG A 453 5.89 7.59 -16.44
N GLY A 454 5.91 8.32 -15.31
CA GLY A 454 4.85 8.31 -14.31
C GLY A 454 5.17 7.40 -13.11
N SER A 455 6.09 6.43 -13.23
CA SER A 455 6.55 5.58 -12.14
C SER A 455 7.32 6.38 -11.08
N ASP A 456 7.47 5.79 -9.88
CA ASP A 456 8.22 6.36 -8.77
C ASP A 456 9.75 6.16 -8.91
N GLY A 457 10.52 6.69 -7.96
CA GLY A 457 11.93 6.39 -7.73
C GLY A 457 12.94 7.13 -8.61
N ARG A 458 12.51 7.86 -9.65
CA ARG A 458 13.41 8.47 -10.64
C ARG A 458 13.24 9.99 -10.79
N GLY A 459 12.89 10.65 -9.68
CA GLY A 459 12.75 12.09 -9.61
C GLY A 459 11.43 12.63 -10.15
N THR A 460 11.20 13.92 -9.90
CA THR A 460 9.95 14.61 -10.23
C THR A 460 9.66 14.61 -11.73
N ASP A 461 10.67 14.86 -12.56
CA ASP A 461 10.49 14.96 -14.02
C ASP A 461 10.06 13.62 -14.66
N PHE A 462 10.63 12.51 -14.21
CA PHE A 462 10.24 11.19 -14.69
C PHE A 462 8.83 10.81 -14.23
N GLY A 463 8.51 11.10 -12.96
CA GLY A 463 7.22 10.80 -12.35
C GLY A 463 6.09 11.72 -12.80
N ASN A 464 6.40 12.84 -13.48
CA ASN A 464 5.39 13.84 -13.86
C ASN A 464 4.76 13.55 -15.22
N ILE A 465 3.57 12.99 -15.21
CA ILE A 465 2.69 12.84 -16.38
C ILE A 465 1.36 13.58 -16.19
N ASN A 466 1.34 14.63 -15.36
CA ASN A 466 0.15 15.39 -15.05
C ASN A 466 -0.46 16.01 -16.33
N GLY A 467 -1.74 15.70 -16.60
CA GLY A 467 -2.48 16.19 -17.76
C GLY A 467 -2.10 15.54 -19.09
N ILE A 468 -1.23 14.52 -19.09
CA ILE A 468 -0.78 13.81 -20.31
C ILE A 468 -0.86 12.28 -20.18
N TYR A 469 -1.75 11.77 -19.34
CA TYR A 469 -2.02 10.34 -19.24
C TYR A 469 -2.42 9.72 -20.58
N GLY A 470 -1.91 8.53 -20.88
CA GLY A 470 -2.16 7.85 -22.15
C GLY A 470 -1.33 8.38 -23.32
N THR A 471 -0.30 9.19 -23.08
CA THR A 471 0.59 9.71 -24.13
C THR A 471 1.99 9.11 -24.00
N VAL A 472 2.89 9.73 -23.25
CA VAL A 472 4.28 9.29 -23.10
C VAL A 472 4.39 7.94 -22.37
N ASP A 473 3.55 7.73 -21.38
CA ASP A 473 3.44 6.49 -20.63
C ASP A 473 2.97 5.31 -21.52
N TYR A 474 1.95 5.54 -22.38
CA TYR A 474 1.54 4.58 -23.39
C TYR A 474 2.65 4.31 -24.40
N GLN A 475 3.32 5.35 -24.92
CA GLN A 475 4.40 5.19 -25.89
C GLN A 475 5.56 4.39 -25.30
N ASN A 476 5.96 4.65 -24.05
CA ASN A 476 7.02 3.89 -23.38
C ASN A 476 6.69 2.39 -23.28
N LEU A 477 5.41 2.03 -23.04
CA LEU A 477 4.97 0.64 -23.02
C LEU A 477 5.00 -0.01 -24.39
N MET A 478 4.67 0.73 -25.45
CA MET A 478 4.76 0.24 -26.83
C MET A 478 6.21 0.06 -27.26
N ASP A 479 7.08 1.03 -26.99
CA ASP A 479 8.54 0.95 -27.25
C ASP A 479 9.18 -0.22 -26.48
N PHE A 480 8.78 -0.42 -25.22
CA PHE A 480 9.22 -1.56 -24.42
C PHE A 480 8.78 -2.89 -25.03
N THR A 481 7.54 -2.98 -25.48
CA THR A 481 7.03 -4.21 -26.14
C THR A 481 7.81 -4.49 -27.43
N ASP A 482 8.16 -3.47 -28.23
CA ASP A 482 8.99 -3.62 -29.42
C ASP A 482 10.40 -4.13 -29.08
N GLU A 483 11.02 -3.57 -28.04
CA GLU A 483 12.35 -3.99 -27.62
C GLU A 483 12.34 -5.41 -27.03
N VAL A 484 11.28 -5.81 -26.31
CA VAL A 484 11.09 -7.19 -25.84
C VAL A 484 11.01 -8.16 -27.01
N LEU A 485 10.17 -7.91 -28.02
CA LEU A 485 10.04 -8.79 -29.19
C LEU A 485 11.32 -8.91 -30.00
N LYS A 486 12.09 -7.84 -30.07
CA LYS A 486 13.40 -7.83 -30.74
C LYS A 486 14.42 -8.67 -29.98
N ARG A 487 14.46 -8.61 -28.65
CA ARG A 487 15.41 -9.37 -27.79
C ARG A 487 15.00 -10.82 -27.64
N TYR A 488 13.70 -11.09 -27.62
CA TYR A 488 13.12 -12.42 -27.41
C TYR A 488 12.26 -12.84 -28.62
N PRO A 489 12.90 -13.14 -29.78
CA PRO A 489 12.19 -13.47 -31.03
C PRO A 489 11.37 -14.77 -30.96
N MET A 490 11.45 -15.52 -29.86
CA MET A 490 10.62 -16.68 -29.55
C MET A 490 9.24 -16.29 -29.01
N ILE A 491 9.01 -15.03 -28.64
CA ILE A 491 7.66 -14.55 -28.32
C ILE A 491 6.91 -14.35 -29.62
N ASP A 492 5.75 -15.00 -29.72
CA ASP A 492 4.88 -14.87 -30.89
C ASP A 492 4.11 -13.54 -30.85
N PRO A 493 4.34 -12.60 -31.80
CA PRO A 493 3.63 -11.34 -31.81
C PRO A 493 2.12 -11.47 -32.07
N GLU A 494 1.65 -12.58 -32.65
CA GLU A 494 0.23 -12.87 -32.86
C GLU A 494 -0.45 -13.48 -31.61
N HIS A 495 0.32 -13.71 -30.53
CA HIS A 495 -0.17 -14.29 -29.28
C HIS A 495 0.24 -13.43 -28.06
N LEU A 496 0.00 -12.11 -28.16
CA LEU A 496 0.29 -11.17 -27.10
C LEU A 496 -0.95 -10.84 -26.28
N GLY A 497 -0.81 -10.91 -24.95
CA GLY A 497 -1.80 -10.43 -23.98
C GLY A 497 -1.32 -9.17 -23.27
N VAL A 498 -2.27 -8.37 -22.74
CA VAL A 498 -2.00 -7.24 -21.87
C VAL A 498 -2.86 -7.31 -20.62
N ALA A 499 -2.25 -7.08 -19.46
CA ALA A 499 -2.94 -7.09 -18.17
C ALA A 499 -2.48 -5.94 -17.29
N GLY A 500 -3.36 -5.45 -16.42
CA GLY A 500 -3.00 -4.44 -15.42
C GLY A 500 -4.16 -4.09 -14.51
N GLY A 501 -3.83 -3.53 -13.35
CA GLY A 501 -4.81 -3.13 -12.34
C GLY A 501 -4.69 -1.67 -11.93
N SER A 502 -5.82 -1.02 -11.60
CA SER A 502 -5.84 0.39 -11.20
C SER A 502 -5.37 1.28 -12.37
N TYR A 503 -4.32 2.07 -12.20
CA TYR A 503 -3.68 2.76 -13.33
C TYR A 503 -3.29 1.78 -14.45
N GLY A 504 -2.75 0.59 -14.12
CA GLY A 504 -2.49 -0.45 -15.13
C GLY A 504 -3.76 -0.93 -15.84
N GLY A 505 -4.91 -0.95 -15.14
CA GLY A 505 -6.22 -1.21 -15.75
C GLY A 505 -6.71 -0.05 -16.64
N PHE A 506 -6.48 1.20 -16.23
CA PHE A 506 -6.66 2.37 -17.08
C PHE A 506 -5.83 2.23 -18.36
N MET A 507 -4.55 1.91 -18.24
CA MET A 507 -3.65 1.78 -19.38
C MET A 507 -4.01 0.58 -20.27
N THR A 508 -4.48 -0.55 -19.68
CA THR A 508 -5.03 -1.68 -20.44
C THR A 508 -6.24 -1.23 -21.28
N ASN A 509 -7.18 -0.50 -20.66
CA ASN A 509 -8.32 0.08 -21.37
C ASN A 509 -7.90 1.07 -22.48
N TRP A 510 -6.85 1.84 -22.23
CA TRP A 510 -6.29 2.78 -23.21
C TRP A 510 -5.68 2.05 -24.40
N ILE A 511 -4.83 1.06 -24.14
CA ILE A 511 -4.16 0.25 -25.17
C ILE A 511 -5.15 -0.39 -26.13
N ILE A 512 -6.19 -1.08 -25.62
CA ILE A 512 -7.18 -1.78 -26.47
C ILE A 512 -8.04 -0.85 -27.32
N GLY A 513 -8.09 0.45 -26.99
CA GLY A 513 -8.75 1.49 -27.79
C GLY A 513 -7.84 2.15 -28.85
N HIS A 514 -6.51 1.88 -28.80
CA HIS A 514 -5.52 2.57 -29.63
C HIS A 514 -4.69 1.64 -30.52
N THR A 515 -4.67 0.34 -30.25
CA THR A 515 -3.93 -0.64 -31.06
C THR A 515 -4.59 -2.00 -31.05
N ASP A 516 -4.48 -2.75 -32.15
CA ASP A 516 -4.95 -4.13 -32.29
C ASP A 516 -3.82 -5.15 -32.00
N ARG A 517 -2.68 -4.71 -31.46
CA ARG A 517 -1.47 -5.51 -31.23
C ARG A 517 -1.67 -6.67 -30.24
N PHE A 518 -2.58 -6.51 -29.28
CA PHE A 518 -2.84 -7.48 -28.25
C PHE A 518 -4.09 -8.30 -28.58
N HIS A 519 -3.99 -9.64 -28.44
CA HIS A 519 -5.05 -10.58 -28.80
C HIS A 519 -5.90 -11.02 -27.62
N ALA A 520 -5.47 -10.68 -26.37
CA ALA A 520 -6.26 -10.79 -25.16
C ALA A 520 -5.93 -9.65 -24.19
N ALA A 521 -6.91 -9.21 -23.40
CA ALA A 521 -6.71 -8.22 -22.37
C ALA A 521 -7.39 -8.61 -21.05
N ALA A 522 -6.76 -8.28 -19.91
CA ALA A 522 -7.35 -8.41 -18.57
C ALA A 522 -7.26 -7.06 -17.84
N SER A 523 -8.35 -6.31 -17.86
CA SER A 523 -8.47 -5.00 -17.22
C SER A 523 -9.05 -5.15 -15.82
N GLN A 524 -8.26 -4.83 -14.79
CA GLN A 524 -8.63 -5.10 -13.41
C GLN A 524 -8.80 -3.79 -12.63
N ARG A 525 -9.89 -3.66 -11.82
CA ARG A 525 -10.14 -2.48 -10.96
C ARG A 525 -9.76 -1.18 -11.67
N SER A 526 -10.24 -1.04 -12.89
CA SER A 526 -9.75 -0.08 -13.87
C SER A 526 -10.49 1.26 -13.81
N ILE A 527 -9.94 2.24 -14.51
CA ILE A 527 -10.57 3.52 -14.75
C ILE A 527 -10.88 3.62 -16.26
N SER A 528 -12.09 4.07 -16.60
CA SER A 528 -12.49 4.28 -17.99
C SER A 528 -12.82 5.74 -18.29
N ASN A 529 -13.23 6.52 -17.28
CA ASN A 529 -13.72 7.87 -17.46
C ASN A 529 -13.30 8.79 -16.30
N TRP A 530 -12.38 9.70 -16.55
CA TRP A 530 -11.89 10.64 -15.54
C TRP A 530 -12.96 11.64 -15.07
N VAL A 531 -13.99 11.90 -15.87
CA VAL A 531 -15.12 12.77 -15.48
C VAL A 531 -15.94 12.13 -14.37
N SER A 532 -16.28 10.84 -14.48
CA SER A 532 -17.00 10.12 -13.41
C SER A 532 -16.10 9.82 -12.21
N PHE A 533 -14.83 9.49 -12.44
CA PHE A 533 -13.86 9.20 -11.38
C PHE A 533 -13.70 10.36 -10.39
N GLU A 534 -13.72 11.62 -10.84
CA GLU A 534 -13.69 12.80 -9.96
C GLU A 534 -14.75 12.75 -8.86
N HIS A 535 -15.94 12.21 -9.18
CA HIS A 535 -17.11 12.28 -8.30
C HIS A 535 -17.45 10.97 -7.60
N ASN A 536 -16.91 9.84 -8.10
CA ASN A 536 -17.21 8.51 -7.57
C ASN A 536 -16.06 7.88 -6.77
N SER A 537 -14.82 8.33 -6.95
CA SER A 537 -13.68 7.81 -6.22
C SER A 537 -13.54 8.44 -4.84
N ASP A 538 -13.09 7.66 -3.86
CA ASP A 538 -12.74 8.14 -2.52
C ASP A 538 -11.62 9.20 -2.53
N ILE A 539 -10.78 9.19 -3.56
CA ILE A 539 -9.70 10.16 -3.79
C ILE A 539 -9.99 11.11 -4.98
N GLY A 540 -11.13 10.97 -5.65
CA GLY A 540 -11.39 11.64 -6.93
C GLY A 540 -11.22 13.16 -6.86
N HIS A 541 -11.76 13.79 -5.81
CA HIS A 541 -11.70 15.24 -5.61
C HIS A 541 -10.28 15.81 -5.43
N THR A 542 -9.30 14.98 -5.02
CA THR A 542 -7.89 15.37 -4.88
C THR A 542 -7.03 14.84 -6.01
N PHE A 543 -7.28 13.60 -6.46
CA PHE A 543 -6.49 12.94 -7.50
C PHE A 543 -6.58 13.66 -8.84
N ILE A 544 -7.78 14.02 -9.27
CA ILE A 544 -8.02 14.65 -10.58
C ILE A 544 -7.27 15.99 -10.69
N LEU A 545 -7.36 16.84 -9.67
CA LEU A 545 -6.65 18.12 -9.64
C LEU A 545 -5.13 17.96 -9.75
N ASN A 546 -4.61 16.90 -9.15
CA ASN A 546 -3.19 16.69 -8.99
C ASN A 546 -2.54 15.83 -10.10
N ASN A 547 -3.34 15.15 -10.93
CA ASN A 547 -2.81 14.18 -11.89
C ASN A 547 -3.36 14.32 -13.31
N GLN A 548 -4.55 14.92 -13.50
CA GLN A 548 -5.16 15.03 -14.82
C GLN A 548 -5.03 16.42 -15.46
N GLY A 549 -4.41 17.37 -14.78
CA GLY A 549 -4.21 18.75 -15.26
C GLY A 549 -5.48 19.58 -15.33
N ALA A 550 -6.63 19.01 -15.02
CA ALA A 550 -7.94 19.65 -15.07
C ALA A 550 -8.91 19.00 -14.08
N ASN A 551 -10.09 19.61 -13.93
CA ASN A 551 -11.25 19.01 -13.28
C ASN A 551 -12.51 19.35 -14.07
N THR A 552 -13.67 18.80 -13.69
CA THR A 552 -14.95 19.01 -14.39
C THR A 552 -15.41 20.47 -14.45
N ARG A 553 -14.83 21.36 -13.62
CA ARG A 553 -15.13 22.80 -13.61
C ARG A 553 -14.17 23.63 -14.46
N THR A 554 -12.94 23.12 -14.70
CA THR A 554 -11.90 23.86 -15.41
C THR A 554 -11.79 23.45 -16.88
N ASP A 555 -11.71 22.15 -17.15
CA ASP A 555 -11.60 21.61 -18.53
C ASP A 555 -12.06 20.16 -18.59
N VAL A 556 -13.36 19.96 -18.77
CA VAL A 556 -13.97 18.63 -18.91
C VAL A 556 -13.55 17.92 -20.20
N GLU A 557 -13.22 18.69 -21.25
CA GLU A 557 -12.78 18.12 -22.53
C GLU A 557 -11.41 17.46 -22.40
N LEU A 558 -10.50 18.05 -21.63
CA LEU A 558 -9.20 17.44 -21.34
C LEU A 558 -9.36 16.12 -20.57
N LEU A 559 -10.25 16.09 -19.58
CA LEU A 559 -10.56 14.85 -18.86
C LEU A 559 -11.12 13.77 -19.79
N TRP A 560 -12.03 14.15 -20.69
CA TRP A 560 -12.61 13.22 -21.65
C TRP A 560 -11.58 12.71 -22.66
N LYS A 561 -10.67 13.57 -23.14
CA LYS A 561 -9.56 13.17 -24.04
C LYS A 561 -8.61 12.16 -23.41
N GLN A 562 -8.42 12.20 -22.12
CA GLN A 562 -7.61 11.24 -21.36
C GLN A 562 -8.42 10.00 -20.91
N SER A 563 -9.71 9.92 -21.22
CA SER A 563 -10.59 8.83 -20.79
C SER A 563 -10.64 7.70 -21.82
N PRO A 564 -10.25 6.46 -21.45
CA PRO A 564 -10.30 5.30 -22.36
C PRO A 564 -11.67 5.04 -22.97
N LEU A 565 -12.74 5.35 -22.25
CA LEU A 565 -14.13 5.15 -22.70
C LEU A 565 -14.43 5.88 -24.02
N GLN A 566 -13.76 7.00 -24.29
CA GLN A 566 -13.87 7.72 -25.56
C GLN A 566 -13.47 6.83 -26.75
N PHE A 567 -12.49 5.95 -26.56
CA PHE A 567 -11.87 5.12 -27.59
C PHE A 567 -12.43 3.70 -27.64
N ALA A 568 -13.36 3.35 -26.74
CA ALA A 568 -14.00 2.04 -26.70
C ALA A 568 -14.59 1.58 -28.04
N PRO A 569 -15.13 2.47 -28.93
CA PRO A 569 -15.59 2.06 -30.26
C PRO A 569 -14.52 1.43 -31.15
N ASN A 570 -13.24 1.68 -30.89
CA ASN A 570 -12.13 1.14 -31.70
C ASN A 570 -11.69 -0.26 -31.24
N CYS A 571 -12.10 -0.69 -30.03
CA CYS A 571 -11.63 -1.92 -29.41
C CYS A 571 -12.08 -3.15 -30.20
N LYS A 572 -11.10 -4.02 -30.54
CA LYS A 572 -11.29 -5.35 -31.13
C LYS A 572 -10.74 -6.47 -30.25
N THR A 573 -9.88 -6.14 -29.30
CA THR A 573 -9.21 -7.10 -28.42
C THR A 573 -10.21 -7.75 -27.46
N PRO A 574 -10.33 -9.07 -27.43
CA PRO A 574 -11.09 -9.79 -26.41
C PRO A 574 -10.65 -9.37 -24.99
N THR A 575 -11.60 -8.90 -24.18
CA THR A 575 -11.26 -8.25 -22.90
C THR A 575 -12.05 -8.82 -21.74
N LEU A 576 -11.31 -9.30 -20.72
CA LEU A 576 -11.83 -9.64 -19.40
C LEU A 576 -11.74 -8.42 -18.48
N PHE A 577 -12.85 -8.09 -17.81
CA PHE A 577 -12.89 -7.12 -16.72
C PHE A 577 -13.00 -7.83 -15.38
N ILE A 578 -12.12 -7.46 -14.45
CA ILE A 578 -12.19 -7.87 -13.04
C ILE A 578 -12.45 -6.63 -12.20
N HIS A 579 -13.55 -6.63 -11.44
CA HIS A 579 -13.90 -5.54 -10.54
C HIS A 579 -14.50 -6.06 -9.24
N SER A 580 -14.55 -5.19 -8.23
CA SER A 580 -15.11 -5.49 -6.93
C SER A 580 -16.21 -4.50 -6.58
N ASP A 581 -17.28 -4.94 -5.90
CA ASP A 581 -18.44 -4.10 -5.61
C ASP A 581 -18.20 -3.08 -4.48
N GLU A 582 -17.19 -3.31 -3.63
CA GLU A 582 -16.74 -2.35 -2.61
C GLU A 582 -15.43 -1.64 -2.99
N ASP A 583 -15.07 -1.65 -4.28
CA ASP A 583 -13.97 -0.83 -4.78
C ASP A 583 -14.40 0.64 -4.86
N TYR A 584 -14.11 1.36 -3.79
CA TYR A 584 -14.38 2.81 -3.70
C TYR A 584 -13.22 3.67 -4.21
N ARG A 585 -12.08 3.06 -4.60
CA ARG A 585 -10.95 3.73 -5.22
C ARG A 585 -11.16 3.92 -6.72
N CYS A 586 -11.36 2.84 -7.45
CA CYS A 586 -11.80 2.84 -8.83
C CYS A 586 -13.21 2.24 -8.84
N TYR A 587 -14.21 3.08 -8.67
CA TYR A 587 -15.57 2.58 -8.45
C TYR A 587 -16.03 1.63 -9.56
N MET A 588 -16.77 0.59 -9.22
CA MET A 588 -17.14 -0.49 -10.16
C MET A 588 -17.81 0.02 -11.45
N ALA A 589 -18.44 1.20 -11.40
CA ALA A 589 -19.05 1.82 -12.59
C ALA A 589 -18.03 2.06 -13.72
N GLU A 590 -16.75 2.26 -13.39
CA GLU A 590 -15.69 2.45 -14.38
C GLU A 590 -15.48 1.18 -15.23
N GLY A 591 -15.39 0.01 -14.60
CA GLY A 591 -15.30 -1.27 -15.30
C GLY A 591 -16.59 -1.62 -16.05
N LEU A 592 -17.75 -1.37 -15.44
CA LEU A 592 -19.06 -1.60 -16.07
C LEU A 592 -19.26 -0.73 -17.32
N ALA A 593 -18.83 0.53 -17.29
CA ALA A 593 -18.95 1.45 -18.43
C ALA A 593 -18.11 0.98 -19.63
N MET A 594 -16.82 0.62 -19.39
CA MET A 594 -15.94 0.13 -20.46
C MET A 594 -16.43 -1.20 -21.02
N PHE A 595 -16.76 -2.17 -20.15
CA PHE A 595 -17.35 -3.45 -20.55
C PHE A 595 -18.59 -3.26 -21.42
N SER A 596 -19.53 -2.40 -21.00
CA SER A 596 -20.76 -2.16 -21.74
C SER A 596 -20.50 -1.52 -23.11
N ALA A 597 -19.54 -0.60 -23.19
CA ALA A 597 -19.19 0.07 -24.44
C ALA A 597 -18.61 -0.90 -25.46
N ILE A 598 -17.61 -1.70 -25.08
CA ILE A 598 -16.97 -2.64 -26.01
C ILE A 598 -17.89 -3.83 -26.35
N LYS A 599 -18.72 -4.29 -25.42
CA LYS A 599 -19.72 -5.35 -25.65
C LYS A 599 -20.74 -4.94 -26.71
N ARG A 600 -21.19 -3.69 -26.68
CA ARG A 600 -22.12 -3.13 -27.68
C ARG A 600 -21.50 -3.04 -29.09
N ASN A 601 -20.18 -2.95 -29.19
CA ASN A 601 -19.46 -3.00 -30.46
C ASN A 601 -19.25 -4.43 -30.99
N GLY A 602 -19.76 -5.46 -30.28
CA GLY A 602 -19.60 -6.87 -30.65
C GLY A 602 -18.24 -7.46 -30.29
N CYS A 603 -17.37 -6.73 -29.59
CA CYS A 603 -16.10 -7.26 -29.14
C CYS A 603 -16.32 -8.33 -28.05
N PRO A 604 -15.65 -9.51 -28.14
CA PRO A 604 -15.71 -10.52 -27.10
C PRO A 604 -15.31 -9.94 -25.76
N SER A 605 -16.17 -10.04 -24.75
CA SER A 605 -15.88 -9.47 -23.45
C SER A 605 -16.67 -10.15 -22.33
N LYS A 606 -16.04 -10.24 -21.16
CA LYS A 606 -16.58 -10.82 -19.93
C LYS A 606 -16.30 -9.86 -18.79
N LEU A 607 -17.19 -9.78 -17.80
CA LEU A 607 -16.95 -9.05 -16.56
C LEU A 607 -17.21 -9.95 -15.37
N CYS A 608 -16.25 -10.07 -14.47
CA CYS A 608 -16.35 -10.75 -13.19
C CYS A 608 -16.40 -9.69 -12.09
N LEU A 609 -17.54 -9.60 -11.39
CA LEU A 609 -17.75 -8.69 -10.27
C LEU A 609 -17.64 -9.49 -8.97
N PHE A 610 -16.60 -9.20 -8.18
CA PHE A 610 -16.34 -9.85 -6.90
C PHE A 610 -17.09 -9.13 -5.77
N HIS A 611 -17.84 -9.89 -4.98
CA HIS A 611 -18.61 -9.38 -3.88
C HIS A 611 -17.81 -9.28 -2.59
N GLU A 612 -18.09 -8.22 -1.81
CA GLU A 612 -17.44 -7.95 -0.52
C GLU A 612 -15.91 -7.84 -0.63
N GLU A 613 -15.44 -7.36 -1.77
CA GLU A 613 -14.04 -7.09 -2.05
C GLU A 613 -13.85 -5.62 -2.43
N ASN A 614 -12.68 -5.11 -2.12
CA ASN A 614 -12.31 -3.73 -2.41
C ASN A 614 -11.19 -3.66 -3.46
N HIS A 615 -10.57 -2.50 -3.62
CA HIS A 615 -9.47 -2.27 -4.56
C HIS A 615 -8.26 -3.19 -4.36
N GLU A 616 -8.12 -3.78 -3.17
CA GLU A 616 -6.97 -4.62 -2.81
C GLU A 616 -7.18 -6.12 -3.11
N LEU A 617 -8.24 -6.53 -3.80
CA LEU A 617 -8.56 -7.93 -4.12
C LEU A 617 -7.33 -8.74 -4.55
N SER A 618 -6.49 -8.22 -5.44
CA SER A 618 -5.32 -8.94 -5.96
C SER A 618 -4.19 -9.13 -4.94
N ARG A 619 -4.14 -8.34 -3.88
CA ARG A 619 -3.06 -8.30 -2.89
C ARG A 619 -3.49 -8.82 -1.53
N GLY A 620 -4.54 -8.24 -0.96
CA GLY A 620 -5.05 -8.53 0.37
C GLY A 620 -6.48 -9.06 0.41
N GLY A 621 -7.09 -9.36 -0.76
CA GLY A 621 -8.43 -9.92 -0.85
C GLY A 621 -8.56 -11.31 -0.21
N LYS A 622 -9.77 -11.75 -0.02
CA LYS A 622 -10.09 -13.07 0.54
C LYS A 622 -9.38 -14.16 -0.28
N PRO A 623 -8.77 -15.18 0.35
CA PRO A 623 -7.97 -16.19 -0.35
C PRO A 623 -8.68 -16.89 -1.52
N GLU A 624 -9.94 -17.28 -1.35
CA GLU A 624 -10.70 -17.92 -2.43
C GLU A 624 -10.97 -16.94 -3.59
N ASN A 625 -11.30 -15.68 -3.29
CA ASN A 625 -11.53 -14.67 -4.31
C ASN A 625 -10.25 -14.35 -5.09
N ARG A 626 -9.08 -14.41 -4.45
CA ARG A 626 -7.79 -14.29 -5.14
C ARG A 626 -7.55 -15.47 -6.09
N ILE A 627 -7.89 -16.69 -5.68
CA ILE A 627 -7.81 -17.91 -6.52
C ILE A 627 -8.74 -17.76 -7.73
N ASP A 628 -10.01 -17.46 -7.49
CA ASP A 628 -11.02 -17.31 -8.55
C ASP A 628 -10.62 -16.22 -9.55
N ARG A 629 -10.11 -15.07 -9.06
CA ARG A 629 -9.62 -13.99 -9.90
C ARG A 629 -8.46 -14.43 -10.81
N MET A 630 -7.46 -15.11 -10.26
CA MET A 630 -6.32 -15.60 -11.05
C MET A 630 -6.75 -16.69 -12.05
N THR A 631 -7.69 -17.55 -11.66
CA THR A 631 -8.28 -18.56 -12.54
C THR A 631 -8.98 -17.90 -13.73
N GLU A 632 -9.84 -16.94 -13.49
CA GLU A 632 -10.55 -16.21 -14.55
C GLU A 632 -9.61 -15.53 -15.54
N ILE A 633 -8.50 -14.95 -15.04
CA ILE A 633 -7.51 -14.28 -15.89
C ILE A 633 -6.75 -15.29 -16.74
N ILE A 634 -6.24 -16.39 -16.15
CA ILE A 634 -5.44 -17.34 -16.91
C ILE A 634 -6.28 -18.12 -17.91
N ASP A 635 -7.51 -18.48 -17.56
CA ASP A 635 -8.43 -19.16 -18.48
C ASP A 635 -8.77 -18.27 -19.68
N TRP A 636 -8.96 -16.95 -19.44
CA TRP A 636 -9.16 -15.97 -20.51
C TRP A 636 -7.93 -15.84 -21.42
N MET A 637 -6.74 -15.76 -20.83
CA MET A 637 -5.50 -15.69 -21.62
C MET A 637 -5.27 -16.99 -22.39
N ASP A 638 -5.53 -18.17 -21.80
CA ASP A 638 -5.39 -19.45 -22.46
C ASP A 638 -6.38 -19.60 -23.63
N GLU A 639 -7.62 -19.10 -23.51
CA GLU A 639 -8.64 -19.14 -24.58
C GLU A 639 -8.22 -18.37 -25.84
N TYR A 640 -7.56 -17.22 -25.68
CA TYR A 640 -7.27 -16.32 -26.82
C TYR A 640 -5.80 -16.34 -27.26
N LEU A 641 -4.87 -16.87 -26.46
CA LEU A 641 -3.43 -16.82 -26.74
C LEU A 641 -2.81 -18.21 -26.96
N LYS A 642 -3.53 -19.31 -26.75
CA LYS A 642 -3.09 -20.69 -27.00
C LYS A 642 -4.00 -21.39 -27.99
#